data_dbff3e0ae077c46354794e39e540ea5c
#
_entry.id   dbff3e0ae077c46354794e39e540ea5c
#
_cell.length_a   1.000
_cell.length_b   1.000
_cell.length_c   1.000
_cell.angle_alpha   90.00
_cell.angle_beta   90.00
_cell.angle_gamma   90.00
#
_symmetry.space_group_name_H-M   'P 1'
#
loop_
_entity.id
_entity.type
_entity.pdbx_description
1 polymer ?
#
loop_
_entity_poly.entity_id
_entity_poly.type
_entity_poly.pdbx_seq_one_letter_code
_entity_poly.pdbx_strand_id
1 'polypeptide(L)'
;MKLVIFDGNSILYRAFFALPGLTTSSNIPTNAIYGFVNVILKYLEQESPDYVAVAFDKKGRQARKSEYEEYKANRKPMPDNLQVQIPYVREILYALNIPIIEFEGYEADDVIGSLVNMFKNIDLDIVIITGDKDTLQLLDKNVVVKIVSTKFDKTTEDLYTAENVKEKYGVWANQVPDYKALIGDQSDNIPGVKGIGEKSAQKLLEEYSSLEEIYQNLDKIKGSIREKLEAGKDMAFLSKRLATIVCDLPLNVKLEDLRTKEWNKEKLYEILVQLEFKSIIKRLGLSEEVQFEFVQQLTNIHDVEQKKLESISQIRSKDISLMFVPEEKCFYVYDKESNTVFVTRERHLVKEILKSESVKIVYDLKNMFHELCLENTDNIRNCEDVMVASYVLDSTRSSYNIETLFVSYLNTDIEGVKKDKKMVSVVLLKRLWDELSRLIDLNSCQFVYTNIERPLIPILYEMEKAGFKVDRDALLQYTKEIESKILNLEKQIYQIAGEWFNINSPKQLSYILFEKLKLPVIKKTKTGYSTDAEVLEELFDKHEIVPLILDYRMYTKILTTYCQGLLRAINPSSGRVHTTFIQTGTATGRLASSDPNLQNIPAKYDEGKLIRKVFIPEEGHVLIDADYSQIELRILAHISEDERLINAFKNNVDIHSQTAAEVFDVDIDDVTPEMRSQAKAVNFGIVYGISDYGLARDIKISRKEAAEFINRYFERYPKVKEYLDNIVKFARENGYVLTLFNRKRYIKDINSTNRNTRSYAERIAMNSPIQGSAADIMKLAMIKVYQKLKENNLKSKIVLQVHDELLIEAPYEEKDIVKRIVKTEMENAVALKVPLVVEVKEGLNWYETK
;
A
#
# COMPACT_ATOMS: atom_id res chain seq x y z
N MET A 1 24.16 -9.16 -41.90
CA MET A 1 22.83 -9.07 -41.19
C MET A 1 23.00 -9.62 -39.78
N LYS A 2 22.19 -9.14 -38.82
CA LYS A 2 22.34 -9.56 -37.42
C LYS A 2 20.96 -9.99 -36.83
N LEU A 3 20.93 -11.18 -36.19
CA LEU A 3 19.80 -11.69 -35.44
C LEU A 3 20.15 -11.67 -33.94
N VAL A 4 19.29 -11.03 -33.14
CA VAL A 4 19.38 -11.08 -31.68
C VAL A 4 18.29 -11.97 -31.14
N ILE A 5 18.65 -12.97 -30.32
CA ILE A 5 17.73 -13.89 -29.68
C ILE A 5 17.82 -13.68 -28.16
N PHE A 6 16.72 -13.35 -27.53
CA PHE A 6 16.65 -13.19 -26.08
C PHE A 6 16.06 -14.44 -25.42
N ASP A 7 16.68 -14.88 -24.36
CA ASP A 7 16.13 -15.86 -23.43
C ASP A 7 15.20 -15.14 -22.45
N GLY A 8 13.90 -15.16 -22.77
CA GLY A 8 12.89 -14.42 -22.04
C GLY A 8 12.75 -14.86 -20.59
N ASN A 9 12.77 -16.16 -20.33
CA ASN A 9 12.64 -16.71 -18.99
C ASN A 9 13.82 -16.35 -18.10
N SER A 10 15.04 -16.58 -18.57
CA SER A 10 16.26 -16.30 -17.82
C SER A 10 16.37 -14.82 -17.46
N ILE A 11 16.10 -13.93 -18.42
CA ILE A 11 16.15 -12.47 -18.19
C ILE A 11 15.07 -12.05 -17.18
N LEU A 12 13.85 -12.55 -17.33
CA LEU A 12 12.73 -12.20 -16.48
C LEU A 12 12.93 -12.64 -15.01
N TYR A 13 13.35 -13.89 -14.81
CA TYR A 13 13.66 -14.39 -13.46
C TYR A 13 14.78 -13.62 -12.80
N ARG A 14 15.85 -13.32 -13.54
CA ARG A 14 16.97 -12.52 -13.02
C ARG A 14 16.54 -11.11 -12.63
N ALA A 15 15.76 -10.45 -13.46
CA ALA A 15 15.21 -9.13 -13.16
C ALA A 15 14.37 -9.16 -11.88
N PHE A 16 13.54 -10.18 -11.70
CA PHE A 16 12.69 -10.35 -10.52
C PHE A 16 13.50 -10.44 -9.21
N PHE A 17 14.56 -11.23 -9.19
CA PHE A 17 15.38 -11.44 -7.99
C PHE A 17 16.44 -10.35 -7.76
N ALA A 18 16.85 -9.63 -8.80
CA ALA A 18 17.87 -8.60 -8.69
C ALA A 18 17.32 -7.25 -8.20
N LEU A 19 16.06 -6.93 -8.50
CA LEU A 19 15.45 -5.67 -8.13
C LEU A 19 14.51 -5.88 -6.93
N PRO A 20 14.62 -5.05 -5.88
CA PRO A 20 13.68 -5.09 -4.75
C PRO A 20 12.26 -4.74 -5.23
N GLY A 21 11.24 -5.21 -4.53
CA GLY A 21 9.85 -5.15 -4.93
C GLY A 21 9.37 -3.75 -5.32
N LEU A 22 9.41 -3.46 -6.62
CA LEU A 22 8.78 -2.28 -7.22
C LEU A 22 7.31 -2.61 -7.49
N THR A 23 6.43 -1.68 -7.16
CA THR A 23 5.00 -1.78 -7.43
C THR A 23 4.48 -0.45 -7.93
N THR A 24 3.45 -0.47 -8.76
CA THR A 24 2.69 0.73 -9.11
C THR A 24 1.89 1.25 -7.90
N SER A 25 1.34 2.44 -8.00
CA SER A 25 0.41 3.00 -7.01
C SER A 25 -0.84 2.11 -6.83
N SER A 26 -1.23 1.36 -7.86
CA SER A 26 -2.29 0.35 -7.86
C SER A 26 -1.82 -1.05 -7.43
N ASN A 27 -0.58 -1.18 -6.90
CA ASN A 27 0.05 -2.42 -6.42
C ASN A 27 0.31 -3.52 -7.45
N ILE A 28 0.42 -3.21 -8.69
CA ILE A 28 0.92 -4.16 -9.69
C ILE A 28 2.42 -4.32 -9.43
N PRO A 29 2.93 -5.54 -9.16
CA PRO A 29 4.36 -5.76 -9.05
C PRO A 29 5.01 -5.53 -10.42
N THR A 30 6.10 -4.74 -10.45
CA THR A 30 6.70 -4.27 -11.71
C THR A 30 8.21 -4.49 -11.81
N ASN A 31 8.85 -5.00 -10.77
CA ASN A 31 10.29 -5.17 -10.72
C ASN A 31 10.85 -6.04 -11.86
N ALA A 32 10.20 -7.18 -12.15
CA ALA A 32 10.63 -8.04 -13.25
C ALA A 32 10.42 -7.39 -14.61
N ILE A 33 9.25 -6.74 -14.81
CA ILE A 33 8.93 -6.04 -16.07
C ILE A 33 9.94 -4.93 -16.31
N TYR A 34 10.19 -4.10 -15.27
CA TYR A 34 11.13 -2.98 -15.39
C TYR A 34 12.54 -3.43 -15.78
N GLY A 35 13.07 -4.46 -15.11
CA GLY A 35 14.38 -5.01 -15.42
C GLY A 35 14.44 -5.68 -16.80
N PHE A 36 13.42 -6.44 -17.16
CA PHE A 36 13.31 -7.10 -18.47
C PHE A 36 13.31 -6.09 -19.61
N VAL A 37 12.43 -5.08 -19.53
CA VAL A 37 12.31 -4.04 -20.57
C VAL A 37 13.62 -3.28 -20.74
N ASN A 38 14.29 -2.93 -19.64
CA ASN A 38 15.58 -2.25 -19.70
C ASN A 38 16.65 -3.11 -20.39
N VAL A 39 16.67 -4.43 -20.17
CA VAL A 39 17.59 -5.34 -20.87
C VAL A 39 17.26 -5.38 -22.37
N ILE A 40 15.99 -5.59 -22.73
CA ILE A 40 15.56 -5.62 -24.16
C ILE A 40 15.98 -4.32 -24.84
N LEU A 41 15.61 -3.17 -24.32
CA LEU A 41 15.90 -1.86 -24.93
C LEU A 41 17.39 -1.61 -25.04
N LYS A 42 18.18 -1.97 -24.00
CA LYS A 42 19.64 -1.83 -24.03
C LYS A 42 20.25 -2.58 -25.21
N TYR A 43 19.88 -3.84 -25.42
CA TYR A 43 20.49 -4.65 -26.47
C TYR A 43 19.92 -4.36 -27.87
N LEU A 44 18.69 -3.90 -27.99
CA LEU A 44 18.16 -3.36 -29.24
C LEU A 44 18.96 -2.13 -29.69
N GLU A 45 19.30 -1.22 -28.77
CA GLU A 45 20.13 -0.03 -29.04
C GLU A 45 21.57 -0.40 -29.36
N GLN A 46 22.17 -1.31 -28.56
CA GLN A 46 23.60 -1.68 -28.74
C GLN A 46 23.85 -2.53 -29.97
N GLU A 47 22.98 -3.49 -30.26
CA GLU A 47 23.19 -4.44 -31.35
C GLU A 47 22.61 -3.98 -32.68
N SER A 48 21.61 -3.09 -32.64
CA SER A 48 20.90 -2.60 -33.84
C SER A 48 20.50 -3.74 -34.79
N PRO A 49 19.75 -4.77 -34.31
CA PRO A 49 19.54 -6.00 -35.06
C PRO A 49 18.60 -5.81 -36.27
N ASP A 50 18.94 -6.51 -37.39
CA ASP A 50 18.02 -6.65 -38.53
C ASP A 50 16.82 -7.57 -38.21
N TYR A 51 17.05 -8.55 -37.30
CA TYR A 51 16.10 -9.55 -36.86
C TYR A 51 16.17 -9.74 -35.35
N VAL A 52 15.00 -9.95 -34.72
CA VAL A 52 14.92 -10.11 -33.27
C VAL A 52 13.88 -11.16 -32.91
N ALA A 53 14.16 -11.96 -31.87
CA ALA A 53 13.19 -12.89 -31.29
C ALA A 53 13.38 -13.00 -29.77
N VAL A 54 12.31 -13.33 -29.06
CA VAL A 54 12.37 -13.71 -27.63
C VAL A 54 11.82 -15.12 -27.49
N ALA A 55 12.61 -16.02 -26.90
CA ALA A 55 12.19 -17.37 -26.60
C ALA A 55 11.62 -17.47 -25.18
N PHE A 56 10.50 -18.17 -25.02
CA PHE A 56 9.92 -18.48 -23.70
C PHE A 56 9.58 -19.96 -23.56
N ASP A 57 9.58 -20.44 -22.31
CA ASP A 57 9.02 -21.76 -21.98
C ASP A 57 7.52 -21.78 -22.20
N LYS A 58 7.02 -22.82 -22.82
CA LYS A 58 5.56 -23.06 -22.93
C LYS A 58 5.12 -24.02 -21.86
N LYS A 59 4.00 -23.70 -21.19
CA LYS A 59 3.41 -24.61 -20.20
C LYS A 59 3.08 -25.96 -20.85
N GLY A 60 3.53 -27.05 -20.20
CA GLY A 60 3.27 -28.41 -20.64
C GLY A 60 4.20 -29.41 -19.94
N ARG A 61 4.03 -30.71 -20.23
CA ARG A 61 4.90 -31.76 -19.70
C ARG A 61 6.20 -31.73 -20.48
N GLN A 62 7.29 -31.30 -19.84
CA GLN A 62 8.60 -31.18 -20.46
C GLN A 62 9.18 -32.56 -20.84
N ALA A 63 9.78 -32.66 -22.02
CA ALA A 63 10.40 -33.89 -22.53
C ALA A 63 11.44 -34.47 -21.56
N ARG A 64 12.37 -33.61 -21.03
CA ARG A 64 13.39 -34.00 -20.06
C ARG A 64 12.83 -34.54 -18.77
N LYS A 65 11.73 -33.98 -18.28
CA LYS A 65 11.06 -34.47 -17.04
C LYS A 65 10.37 -35.82 -17.26
N SER A 66 10.02 -36.12 -18.49
CA SER A 66 9.49 -37.46 -18.83
C SER A 66 10.60 -38.53 -18.88
N GLU A 67 11.83 -38.15 -19.18
CA GLU A 67 13.00 -39.02 -19.18
C GLU A 67 13.61 -39.21 -17.78
N TYR A 68 13.60 -38.11 -16.97
CA TYR A 68 14.14 -38.11 -15.61
C TYR A 68 13.25 -37.31 -14.68
N GLU A 69 12.45 -37.96 -13.83
CA GLU A 69 11.42 -37.35 -12.98
C GLU A 69 11.99 -36.31 -12.00
N GLU A 70 13.24 -36.53 -11.56
CA GLU A 70 13.93 -35.63 -10.64
C GLU A 70 14.52 -34.38 -11.33
N TYR A 71 14.48 -34.27 -12.68
CA TYR A 71 14.94 -33.09 -13.40
C TYR A 71 14.25 -31.85 -12.93
N LYS A 72 15.04 -30.85 -12.48
CA LYS A 72 14.55 -29.57 -11.90
C LYS A 72 13.60 -29.72 -10.69
N ALA A 73 13.59 -30.88 -10.00
CA ALA A 73 12.72 -31.10 -8.85
C ALA A 73 13.05 -30.19 -7.65
N ASN A 74 14.28 -29.71 -7.55
CA ASN A 74 14.75 -28.76 -6.54
C ASN A 74 14.34 -27.31 -6.82
N ARG A 75 13.80 -27.00 -8.00
CA ARG A 75 13.34 -25.64 -8.34
C ARG A 75 12.01 -25.34 -7.62
N LYS A 76 11.95 -24.20 -6.94
CA LYS A 76 10.72 -23.71 -6.33
C LYS A 76 9.72 -23.29 -7.41
N PRO A 77 8.40 -23.40 -7.16
CA PRO A 77 7.39 -22.89 -8.09
C PRO A 77 7.59 -21.40 -8.33
N MET A 78 7.13 -20.94 -9.49
CA MET A 78 7.20 -19.52 -9.85
C MET A 78 6.47 -18.68 -8.79
N PRO A 79 7.12 -17.62 -8.27
CA PRO A 79 6.46 -16.70 -7.33
C PRO A 79 5.22 -16.06 -7.93
N ASP A 80 4.13 -15.93 -7.16
CA ASP A 80 2.87 -15.35 -7.62
C ASP A 80 3.06 -13.93 -8.16
N ASN A 81 3.88 -13.12 -7.46
CA ASN A 81 4.23 -11.77 -7.90
C ASN A 81 4.99 -11.72 -9.23
N LEU A 82 5.66 -12.79 -9.64
CA LEU A 82 6.26 -12.89 -10.96
C LEU A 82 5.24 -13.32 -12.00
N GLN A 83 4.36 -14.25 -11.64
CA GLN A 83 3.33 -14.76 -12.54
C GLN A 83 2.39 -13.64 -13.03
N VAL A 84 2.04 -12.70 -12.17
CA VAL A 84 1.20 -11.53 -12.49
C VAL A 84 1.87 -10.59 -13.50
N GLN A 85 3.20 -10.59 -13.58
CA GLN A 85 3.96 -9.70 -14.46
C GLN A 85 4.10 -10.23 -15.91
N ILE A 86 3.97 -11.54 -16.12
CA ILE A 86 4.17 -12.17 -17.45
C ILE A 86 3.24 -11.59 -18.54
N PRO A 87 1.93 -11.40 -18.31
CA PRO A 87 1.05 -10.82 -19.31
C PRO A 87 1.54 -9.46 -19.80
N TYR A 88 1.97 -8.57 -18.91
CA TYR A 88 2.48 -7.24 -19.26
C TYR A 88 3.78 -7.33 -20.08
N VAL A 89 4.68 -8.26 -19.75
CA VAL A 89 5.90 -8.49 -20.54
C VAL A 89 5.52 -8.87 -21.97
N ARG A 90 4.54 -9.75 -22.17
CA ARG A 90 4.06 -10.13 -23.50
C ARG A 90 3.43 -8.97 -24.24
N GLU A 91 2.61 -8.18 -23.59
CA GLU A 91 1.98 -6.99 -24.18
C GLU A 91 3.04 -5.97 -24.63
N ILE A 92 4.08 -5.75 -23.82
CA ILE A 92 5.20 -4.87 -24.20
C ILE A 92 5.96 -5.42 -25.41
N LEU A 93 6.25 -6.72 -25.46
CA LEU A 93 6.91 -7.34 -26.62
C LEU A 93 6.06 -7.23 -27.89
N TYR A 94 4.74 -7.39 -27.79
CA TYR A 94 3.81 -7.16 -28.90
C TYR A 94 3.80 -5.69 -29.34
N ALA A 95 3.82 -4.74 -28.39
CA ALA A 95 3.90 -3.32 -28.72
C ALA A 95 5.25 -2.94 -29.37
N LEU A 96 6.34 -3.61 -29.00
CA LEU A 96 7.64 -3.49 -29.63
C LEU A 96 7.75 -4.23 -30.97
N ASN A 97 6.69 -4.94 -31.42
CA ASN A 97 6.69 -5.81 -32.57
C ASN A 97 7.78 -6.88 -32.56
N ILE A 98 8.13 -7.39 -31.35
CA ILE A 98 9.12 -8.46 -31.17
C ILE A 98 8.41 -9.81 -31.13
N PRO A 99 8.71 -10.75 -32.04
CA PRO A 99 8.13 -12.09 -32.04
C PRO A 99 8.50 -12.89 -30.78
N ILE A 100 7.50 -13.54 -30.19
CA ILE A 100 7.66 -14.48 -29.09
C ILE A 100 7.62 -15.88 -29.68
N ILE A 101 8.67 -16.67 -29.48
CA ILE A 101 8.78 -18.04 -29.98
C ILE A 101 8.72 -19.01 -28.81
N GLU A 102 7.82 -19.96 -28.89
CA GLU A 102 7.57 -21.00 -27.89
C GLU A 102 7.26 -22.32 -28.56
N PHE A 103 7.67 -23.44 -27.95
CA PHE A 103 7.33 -24.77 -28.46
C PHE A 103 6.85 -25.67 -27.31
N GLU A 104 5.73 -26.36 -27.51
CA GLU A 104 5.12 -27.16 -26.46
C GLU A 104 5.98 -28.38 -26.09
N GLY A 105 6.21 -28.55 -24.78
CA GLY A 105 6.99 -29.68 -24.25
C GLY A 105 8.49 -29.46 -24.21
N TYR A 106 9.00 -28.31 -24.69
CA TYR A 106 10.40 -27.96 -24.74
C TYR A 106 10.67 -26.62 -24.04
N GLU A 107 11.93 -26.42 -23.65
CA GLU A 107 12.36 -25.25 -22.91
C GLU A 107 12.79 -24.12 -23.89
N ALA A 108 12.90 -22.88 -23.38
CA ALA A 108 13.38 -21.74 -24.14
C ALA A 108 14.75 -22.00 -24.79
N ASP A 109 15.66 -22.70 -24.08
CA ASP A 109 16.98 -23.08 -24.59
C ASP A 109 16.90 -23.95 -25.85
N ASP A 110 15.96 -24.90 -25.91
CA ASP A 110 15.73 -25.75 -27.08
C ASP A 110 15.18 -24.96 -28.27
N VAL A 111 14.32 -23.97 -27.98
CA VAL A 111 13.83 -23.01 -28.99
C VAL A 111 14.97 -22.17 -29.52
N ILE A 112 15.84 -21.65 -28.65
CA ILE A 112 17.03 -20.85 -29.02
C ILE A 112 17.97 -21.71 -29.87
N GLY A 113 18.28 -22.94 -29.44
CA GLY A 113 19.14 -23.87 -30.17
C GLY A 113 18.59 -24.19 -31.55
N SER A 114 17.29 -24.38 -31.67
CA SER A 114 16.66 -24.66 -32.97
C SER A 114 16.67 -23.44 -33.89
N LEU A 115 16.40 -22.22 -33.36
CA LEU A 115 16.54 -20.99 -34.15
C LEU A 115 17.97 -20.79 -34.65
N VAL A 116 18.97 -21.00 -33.77
CA VAL A 116 20.38 -20.95 -34.15
C VAL A 116 20.68 -21.95 -35.28
N ASN A 117 20.29 -23.19 -35.13
CA ASN A 117 20.54 -24.24 -36.12
C ASN A 117 19.85 -23.96 -37.48
N MET A 118 18.64 -23.35 -37.47
CA MET A 118 17.94 -22.94 -38.68
C MET A 118 18.69 -21.86 -39.47
N PHE A 119 19.34 -20.93 -38.77
CA PHE A 119 19.85 -19.71 -39.39
C PHE A 119 21.38 -19.58 -39.41
N LYS A 120 22.14 -20.43 -38.69
CA LYS A 120 23.62 -20.33 -38.61
C LYS A 120 24.39 -20.51 -39.94
N ASN A 121 23.76 -21.12 -40.94
CA ASN A 121 24.36 -21.43 -42.21
C ASN A 121 24.13 -20.37 -43.30
N ILE A 122 23.50 -19.26 -42.97
CA ILE A 122 23.31 -18.10 -43.85
C ILE A 122 24.24 -16.96 -43.39
N ASP A 123 24.46 -15.96 -44.23
CA ASP A 123 25.32 -14.82 -43.91
C ASP A 123 24.66 -13.90 -42.87
N LEU A 124 24.64 -14.38 -41.62
CA LEU A 124 23.94 -13.79 -40.49
C LEU A 124 24.73 -13.98 -39.20
N ASP A 125 25.05 -12.90 -38.53
CA ASP A 125 25.60 -12.94 -37.16
C ASP A 125 24.47 -13.17 -36.17
N ILE A 126 24.61 -14.14 -35.26
CA ILE A 126 23.64 -14.46 -34.24
C ILE A 126 24.18 -14.10 -32.87
N VAL A 127 23.42 -13.28 -32.13
CA VAL A 127 23.75 -12.87 -30.76
C VAL A 127 22.69 -13.41 -29.83
N ILE A 128 23.07 -14.29 -28.91
CA ILE A 128 22.19 -14.82 -27.87
C ILE A 128 22.36 -14.00 -26.60
N ILE A 129 21.27 -13.45 -26.05
CA ILE A 129 21.26 -12.71 -24.80
C ILE A 129 20.55 -13.56 -23.73
N THR A 130 21.28 -14.06 -22.78
CA THR A 130 20.78 -14.97 -21.75
C THR A 130 21.52 -14.78 -20.43
N GLY A 131 21.02 -15.34 -19.38
CA GLY A 131 21.74 -15.53 -18.12
C GLY A 131 22.21 -16.96 -17.92
N ASP A 132 21.89 -17.87 -18.82
CA ASP A 132 22.20 -19.31 -18.69
C ASP A 132 23.44 -19.70 -19.50
N LYS A 133 24.39 -20.36 -18.83
CA LYS A 133 25.61 -20.82 -19.43
C LYS A 133 25.45 -22.09 -20.27
N ASP A 134 24.31 -22.74 -20.23
CA ASP A 134 24.03 -23.92 -21.05
C ASP A 134 24.01 -23.58 -22.52
N THR A 135 23.57 -22.36 -22.84
CA THR A 135 23.61 -21.82 -24.23
C THR A 135 25.01 -21.69 -24.81
N LEU A 136 26.10 -21.78 -24.00
CA LEU A 136 27.47 -21.77 -24.49
C LEU A 136 27.77 -22.95 -25.44
N GLN A 137 26.99 -24.04 -25.36
CA GLN A 137 27.11 -25.13 -26.33
C GLN A 137 26.68 -24.77 -27.75
N LEU A 138 25.97 -23.63 -27.91
CA LEU A 138 25.49 -23.13 -29.22
C LEU A 138 26.48 -22.21 -29.93
N LEU A 139 27.64 -21.88 -29.30
CA LEU A 139 28.66 -21.02 -29.88
C LEU A 139 29.21 -21.63 -31.18
N ASP A 140 29.31 -20.80 -32.22
CA ASP A 140 29.85 -21.16 -33.53
C ASP A 140 30.59 -19.94 -34.12
N LYS A 141 31.12 -20.05 -35.31
CA LYS A 141 31.89 -19.00 -36.00
C LYS A 141 31.14 -17.66 -36.11
N ASN A 142 29.83 -17.74 -36.33
CA ASN A 142 28.92 -16.59 -36.44
C ASN A 142 27.86 -16.51 -35.30
N VAL A 143 28.07 -17.25 -34.21
CA VAL A 143 27.18 -17.29 -33.07
C VAL A 143 27.95 -16.89 -31.81
N VAL A 144 27.51 -15.84 -31.16
CA VAL A 144 28.06 -15.37 -29.88
C VAL A 144 27.03 -15.37 -28.78
N VAL A 145 27.45 -15.56 -27.53
CA VAL A 145 26.59 -15.57 -26.36
C VAL A 145 27.03 -14.45 -25.40
N LYS A 146 26.08 -13.61 -25.03
CA LYS A 146 26.25 -12.60 -23.99
C LYS A 146 25.53 -13.06 -22.71
N ILE A 147 26.31 -13.42 -21.69
CA ILE A 147 25.80 -13.79 -20.38
C ILE A 147 25.57 -12.52 -19.58
N VAL A 148 24.30 -12.24 -19.30
CA VAL A 148 23.86 -11.05 -18.57
C VAL A 148 23.76 -11.38 -17.09
N SER A 149 24.36 -10.58 -16.22
CA SER A 149 24.16 -10.66 -14.78
C SER A 149 23.81 -9.29 -14.20
N THR A 150 22.80 -9.24 -13.33
CA THR A 150 22.37 -8.00 -12.68
C THR A 150 22.66 -8.11 -11.19
N LYS A 151 23.44 -7.14 -10.64
CA LYS A 151 23.68 -7.00 -9.20
C LYS A 151 23.50 -5.53 -8.82
N PHE A 152 22.61 -5.25 -7.88
CA PHE A 152 22.39 -3.90 -7.29
C PHE A 152 22.41 -2.79 -8.37
N ASP A 153 21.43 -2.78 -9.26
CA ASP A 153 21.24 -1.79 -10.36
C ASP A 153 22.32 -1.74 -11.47
N LYS A 154 23.34 -2.59 -11.41
CA LYS A 154 24.31 -2.71 -12.48
C LYS A 154 24.15 -4.02 -13.22
N THR A 155 23.84 -3.92 -14.51
CA THR A 155 23.86 -5.06 -15.43
C THR A 155 25.27 -5.17 -16.03
N THR A 156 25.97 -6.26 -15.69
CA THR A 156 27.24 -6.64 -16.30
C THR A 156 27.02 -7.70 -17.36
N GLU A 157 27.87 -7.74 -18.36
CA GLU A 157 27.84 -8.74 -19.42
C GLU A 157 29.23 -9.39 -19.59
N ASP A 158 29.18 -10.69 -19.83
CA ASP A 158 30.33 -11.47 -20.24
C ASP A 158 30.11 -11.99 -21.67
N LEU A 159 30.91 -11.54 -22.62
CA LEU A 159 30.86 -11.99 -24.01
C LEU A 159 31.65 -13.31 -24.17
N TYR A 160 30.98 -14.33 -24.70
CA TYR A 160 31.57 -15.61 -25.11
C TYR A 160 31.50 -15.77 -26.61
N THR A 161 32.62 -16.23 -27.19
CA THR A 161 32.79 -16.58 -28.62
C THR A 161 33.38 -17.98 -28.72
N ALA A 162 33.33 -18.58 -29.89
CA ALA A 162 33.95 -19.89 -30.14
C ALA A 162 35.46 -19.90 -29.81
N GLU A 163 36.14 -18.75 -29.94
CA GLU A 163 37.56 -18.64 -29.65
C GLU A 163 37.91 -18.51 -28.18
N ASN A 164 37.06 -17.79 -27.39
CA ASN A 164 37.39 -17.46 -25.99
C ASN A 164 36.74 -18.36 -24.98
N VAL A 165 35.78 -19.21 -25.36
CA VAL A 165 34.98 -20.01 -24.43
C VAL A 165 35.86 -20.98 -23.64
N LYS A 166 36.90 -21.61 -24.26
CA LYS A 166 37.76 -22.55 -23.55
C LYS A 166 38.58 -21.84 -22.46
N GLU A 167 39.06 -20.63 -22.70
CA GLU A 167 39.79 -19.85 -21.71
C GLU A 167 38.91 -19.41 -20.56
N LYS A 168 37.71 -18.95 -20.87
CA LYS A 168 36.78 -18.40 -19.87
C LYS A 168 35.95 -19.44 -19.12
N TYR A 169 35.56 -20.54 -19.76
CA TYR A 169 34.68 -21.57 -19.22
C TYR A 169 35.39 -22.90 -18.95
N GLY A 170 36.51 -23.13 -19.52
CA GLY A 170 37.36 -24.31 -19.26
C GLY A 170 37.23 -25.44 -20.26
N VAL A 171 36.24 -25.42 -21.14
CA VAL A 171 36.02 -26.42 -22.21
C VAL A 171 35.54 -25.74 -23.49
N TRP A 172 35.65 -26.43 -24.63
CA TRP A 172 35.14 -25.95 -25.92
C TRP A 172 33.59 -25.97 -25.93
N ALA A 173 32.96 -25.20 -26.78
CA ALA A 173 31.52 -25.10 -26.90
C ALA A 173 30.83 -26.47 -27.08
N ASN A 174 31.32 -27.29 -28.00
CA ASN A 174 30.80 -28.63 -28.26
C ASN A 174 31.01 -29.63 -27.10
N GLN A 175 31.89 -29.31 -26.15
CA GLN A 175 32.18 -30.13 -24.96
C GLN A 175 31.32 -29.74 -23.74
N VAL A 176 30.54 -28.67 -23.82
CA VAL A 176 29.70 -28.21 -22.66
C VAL A 176 28.73 -29.29 -22.17
N PRO A 177 28.00 -30.03 -23.04
CA PRO A 177 27.17 -31.15 -22.60
C PRO A 177 27.94 -32.27 -21.94
N ASP A 178 29.13 -32.62 -22.47
CA ASP A 178 30.01 -33.65 -21.94
C ASP A 178 30.59 -33.23 -20.58
N TYR A 179 30.94 -31.96 -20.44
CA TYR A 179 31.43 -31.38 -19.21
C TYR A 179 30.35 -31.51 -18.11
N LYS A 180 29.11 -31.12 -18.41
CA LYS A 180 27.98 -31.26 -17.49
C LYS A 180 27.60 -32.71 -17.22
N ALA A 181 27.78 -33.59 -18.21
CA ALA A 181 27.60 -35.03 -18.03
C ALA A 181 28.56 -35.62 -16.97
N LEU A 182 29.74 -35.08 -16.87
CA LEU A 182 30.77 -35.52 -15.90
C LEU A 182 30.57 -34.92 -14.52
N ILE A 183 30.38 -33.59 -14.43
CA ILE A 183 30.33 -32.88 -13.14
C ILE A 183 28.93 -32.83 -12.53
N GLY A 184 27.87 -33.01 -13.34
CA GLY A 184 26.50 -32.72 -13.00
C GLY A 184 26.14 -31.26 -13.03
N ASP A 185 24.87 -30.94 -12.71
CA ASP A 185 24.38 -29.59 -12.50
C ASP A 185 23.40 -29.54 -11.33
N GLN A 186 23.78 -28.85 -10.27
CA GLN A 186 22.93 -28.73 -9.08
C GLN A 186 21.70 -27.85 -9.33
N SER A 187 21.76 -26.88 -10.26
CA SER A 187 20.63 -25.99 -10.52
C SER A 187 19.50 -26.72 -11.24
N ASP A 188 19.83 -27.68 -12.09
CA ASP A 188 18.87 -28.48 -12.86
C ASP A 188 18.70 -29.91 -12.35
N ASN A 189 19.34 -30.19 -11.23
CA ASN A 189 19.35 -31.52 -10.62
C ASN A 189 19.82 -32.63 -11.56
N ILE A 190 20.86 -32.32 -12.35
CA ILE A 190 21.55 -33.28 -13.23
C ILE A 190 22.62 -34.00 -12.41
N PRO A 191 22.60 -35.30 -12.32
CA PRO A 191 23.40 -36.04 -11.33
C PRO A 191 24.91 -36.09 -11.63
N GLY A 192 25.32 -36.10 -12.87
CA GLY A 192 26.71 -36.29 -13.24
C GLY A 192 27.34 -37.60 -12.82
N VAL A 193 28.67 -37.68 -12.80
CA VAL A 193 29.43 -38.82 -12.27
C VAL A 193 29.91 -38.53 -10.86
N LYS A 194 29.41 -39.25 -9.88
CA LYS A 194 29.74 -39.04 -8.46
C LYS A 194 31.22 -39.04 -8.17
N GLY A 195 31.76 -37.90 -7.71
CA GLY A 195 33.16 -37.77 -7.34
C GLY A 195 34.08 -37.31 -8.48
N ILE A 196 33.57 -36.99 -9.67
CA ILE A 196 34.25 -36.25 -10.71
C ILE A 196 33.98 -34.77 -10.54
N GLY A 197 34.97 -33.96 -10.28
CA GLY A 197 34.85 -32.49 -10.18
C GLY A 197 35.40 -31.78 -11.42
N GLU A 198 35.19 -30.45 -11.43
CA GLU A 198 35.52 -29.57 -12.59
C GLU A 198 36.90 -29.81 -13.18
N LYS A 199 37.97 -29.77 -12.36
CA LYS A 199 39.36 -29.97 -12.83
C LYS A 199 39.58 -31.34 -13.46
N SER A 200 38.92 -32.41 -12.94
CA SER A 200 39.09 -33.75 -13.50
C SER A 200 38.32 -33.88 -14.81
N ALA A 201 37.12 -33.31 -14.90
CA ALA A 201 36.32 -33.28 -16.12
C ALA A 201 37.03 -32.51 -17.25
N GLN A 202 37.59 -31.30 -16.94
CA GLN A 202 38.33 -30.53 -17.89
C GLN A 202 39.56 -31.30 -18.48
N LYS A 203 40.35 -31.97 -17.60
CA LYS A 203 41.47 -32.77 -18.04
C LYS A 203 41.07 -33.95 -18.93
N LEU A 204 39.98 -34.64 -18.55
CA LEU A 204 39.43 -35.74 -19.34
C LEU A 204 38.99 -35.27 -20.74
N LEU A 205 38.28 -34.15 -20.80
CA LEU A 205 37.81 -33.60 -22.08
C LEU A 205 38.95 -32.95 -22.92
N GLU A 206 40.03 -32.56 -22.29
CA GLU A 206 41.22 -32.11 -22.99
C GLU A 206 41.99 -33.25 -23.63
N GLU A 207 41.98 -34.43 -23.00
CA GLU A 207 42.67 -35.64 -23.46
C GLU A 207 41.83 -36.46 -24.47
N TYR A 208 40.50 -36.55 -24.27
CA TYR A 208 39.63 -37.44 -25.03
C TYR A 208 38.52 -36.76 -25.83
N SER A 209 38.45 -35.43 -25.84
CA SER A 209 37.55 -34.61 -26.65
C SER A 209 36.04 -34.79 -26.45
N SER A 210 35.54 -35.96 -26.03
CA SER A 210 34.12 -36.24 -25.80
C SER A 210 33.90 -37.30 -24.72
N LEU A 211 32.65 -37.38 -24.18
CA LEU A 211 32.24 -38.40 -23.22
C LEU A 211 32.40 -39.79 -23.84
N GLU A 212 32.00 -39.96 -25.09
CA GLU A 212 32.09 -41.25 -25.82
C GLU A 212 33.53 -41.69 -25.90
N GLU A 213 34.49 -40.81 -26.26
CA GLU A 213 35.91 -41.13 -26.34
C GLU A 213 36.50 -41.47 -24.97
N ILE A 214 36.08 -40.79 -23.91
CA ILE A 214 36.48 -41.14 -22.53
C ILE A 214 36.08 -42.59 -22.21
N TYR A 215 34.86 -43.01 -22.52
CA TYR A 215 34.39 -44.38 -22.25
C TYR A 215 34.96 -45.39 -23.22
N GLN A 216 35.32 -45.06 -24.45
CA GLN A 216 36.05 -45.95 -25.39
C GLN A 216 37.48 -46.18 -24.95
N ASN A 217 38.11 -45.26 -24.28
CA ASN A 217 39.48 -45.35 -23.80
C ASN A 217 39.59 -45.56 -22.27
N LEU A 218 38.56 -46.11 -21.64
CA LEU A 218 38.51 -46.26 -20.21
C LEU A 218 39.63 -47.12 -19.63
N ASP A 219 40.17 -48.08 -20.44
CA ASP A 219 41.31 -48.92 -20.09
C ASP A 219 42.62 -48.15 -19.95
N LYS A 220 42.77 -47.00 -20.59
CA LYS A 220 43.92 -46.11 -20.51
C LYS A 220 43.87 -45.19 -19.28
N ILE A 221 42.66 -45.01 -18.68
CA ILE A 221 42.46 -44.15 -17.50
C ILE A 221 42.81 -44.99 -16.26
N LYS A 222 43.66 -44.45 -15.38
CA LYS A 222 44.13 -45.17 -14.18
C LYS A 222 43.54 -44.61 -12.89
N GLY A 223 43.50 -45.47 -11.85
CA GLY A 223 43.20 -45.09 -10.47
C GLY A 223 41.71 -44.83 -10.23
N SER A 224 41.40 -44.06 -9.18
CA SER A 224 40.03 -43.82 -8.70
C SER A 224 39.10 -43.14 -9.68
N ILE A 225 39.65 -42.45 -10.70
CA ILE A 225 38.86 -41.82 -11.75
C ILE A 225 38.22 -42.84 -12.64
N ARG A 226 38.94 -43.92 -13.01
CA ARG A 226 38.43 -45.03 -13.81
C ARG A 226 37.26 -45.74 -13.08
N GLU A 227 37.46 -46.06 -11.80
CA GLU A 227 36.41 -46.74 -11.00
C GLU A 227 35.13 -45.91 -10.92
N LYS A 228 35.24 -44.61 -10.75
CA LYS A 228 34.13 -43.68 -10.73
C LYS A 228 33.38 -43.57 -12.06
N LEU A 229 34.15 -43.51 -13.17
CA LEU A 229 33.57 -43.50 -14.50
C LEU A 229 32.85 -44.80 -14.81
N GLU A 230 33.47 -45.98 -14.49
CA GLU A 230 32.84 -47.31 -14.64
C GLU A 230 31.53 -47.38 -13.88
N ALA A 231 31.54 -47.00 -12.59
CA ALA A 231 30.35 -47.02 -11.74
C ALA A 231 29.27 -46.01 -12.17
N GLY A 232 29.64 -44.89 -12.79
CA GLY A 232 28.75 -43.78 -13.16
C GLY A 232 28.36 -43.75 -14.63
N LYS A 233 28.63 -44.76 -15.44
CA LYS A 233 28.46 -44.76 -16.90
C LYS A 233 27.06 -44.33 -17.34
N ASP A 234 26.05 -45.04 -16.83
CA ASP A 234 24.65 -44.80 -17.23
C ASP A 234 24.17 -43.41 -16.82
N MET A 235 24.59 -42.95 -15.61
CA MET A 235 24.33 -41.60 -15.17
C MET A 235 25.01 -40.49 -16.00
N ALA A 236 26.24 -40.75 -16.47
CA ALA A 236 26.95 -39.83 -17.35
C ALA A 236 26.19 -39.62 -18.67
N PHE A 237 25.78 -40.70 -19.30
CA PHE A 237 25.03 -40.62 -20.57
C PHE A 237 23.63 -40.05 -20.39
N LEU A 238 22.94 -40.37 -19.29
CA LEU A 238 21.69 -39.69 -18.94
C LEU A 238 21.92 -38.17 -18.76
N SER A 239 22.89 -37.78 -17.96
CA SER A 239 23.26 -36.38 -17.72
C SER A 239 23.64 -35.68 -18.98
N LYS A 240 24.34 -36.31 -19.92
CA LYS A 240 24.63 -35.73 -21.24
C LYS A 240 23.34 -35.42 -22.01
N ARG A 241 22.40 -36.37 -22.09
CA ARG A 241 21.12 -36.15 -22.77
C ARG A 241 20.32 -35.01 -22.12
N LEU A 242 20.27 -34.94 -20.78
CA LEU A 242 19.59 -33.87 -20.06
C LEU A 242 20.22 -32.50 -20.27
N ALA A 243 21.56 -32.43 -20.36
CA ALA A 243 22.30 -31.17 -20.54
C ALA A 243 22.37 -30.72 -22.01
N THR A 244 22.05 -31.61 -22.96
CA THR A 244 22.13 -31.26 -24.40
C THR A 244 20.91 -30.46 -24.82
N ILE A 245 21.13 -29.31 -25.45
CA ILE A 245 20.05 -28.50 -26.04
C ILE A 245 19.59 -29.17 -27.34
N VAL A 246 18.28 -29.30 -27.50
CA VAL A 246 17.66 -29.82 -28.73
C VAL A 246 17.65 -28.70 -29.78
N CYS A 247 18.24 -28.98 -30.96
CA CYS A 247 18.45 -27.96 -32.00
C CYS A 247 17.64 -28.23 -33.30
N ASP A 248 16.72 -29.18 -33.28
CA ASP A 248 16.01 -29.63 -34.48
C ASP A 248 14.46 -29.60 -34.30
N LEU A 249 13.99 -28.75 -33.42
CA LEU A 249 12.54 -28.57 -33.26
C LEU A 249 11.89 -28.08 -34.55
N PRO A 250 10.71 -28.59 -34.94
CA PRO A 250 10.02 -28.18 -36.13
C PRO A 250 9.32 -26.84 -35.94
N LEU A 251 10.13 -25.77 -35.74
CA LEU A 251 9.62 -24.43 -35.61
C LEU A 251 9.10 -23.92 -36.93
N ASN A 252 7.84 -23.48 -36.95
CA ASN A 252 7.24 -22.87 -38.15
C ASN A 252 7.53 -21.38 -38.19
N VAL A 253 8.83 -21.03 -38.33
CA VAL A 253 9.34 -19.65 -38.31
C VAL A 253 10.25 -19.42 -39.51
N LYS A 254 9.99 -18.35 -40.26
CA LYS A 254 10.86 -17.89 -41.33
C LYS A 254 11.72 -16.71 -40.84
N LEU A 255 12.88 -16.49 -41.42
CA LEU A 255 13.74 -15.36 -41.03
C LEU A 255 13.00 -14.02 -41.15
N GLU A 256 12.19 -13.84 -42.19
CA GLU A 256 11.42 -12.61 -42.41
C GLU A 256 10.36 -12.35 -41.32
N ASP A 257 9.90 -13.39 -40.63
CA ASP A 257 8.95 -13.25 -39.51
C ASP A 257 9.63 -12.58 -38.31
N LEU A 258 10.97 -12.68 -38.21
CA LEU A 258 11.79 -12.11 -37.16
C LEU A 258 12.34 -10.72 -37.49
N ARG A 259 12.02 -10.16 -38.66
CA ARG A 259 12.51 -8.85 -39.09
C ARG A 259 12.11 -7.78 -38.09
N THR A 260 13.04 -6.94 -37.69
CA THR A 260 12.75 -5.79 -36.82
C THR A 260 11.78 -4.83 -37.52
N LYS A 261 10.69 -4.46 -36.81
CA LYS A 261 9.62 -3.59 -37.31
C LYS A 261 9.50 -2.34 -36.44
N GLU A 262 8.86 -1.32 -36.97
CA GLU A 262 8.53 -0.14 -36.18
C GLU A 262 7.63 -0.52 -35.00
N TRP A 263 7.85 0.14 -33.87
CA TRP A 263 7.09 -0.10 -32.64
C TRP A 263 5.70 0.50 -32.75
N ASN A 264 4.72 -0.16 -32.15
CA ASN A 264 3.42 0.47 -31.87
C ASN A 264 3.60 1.41 -30.66
N LYS A 265 3.98 2.67 -30.94
CA LYS A 265 4.33 3.66 -29.92
C LYS A 265 3.14 3.99 -29.01
N GLU A 266 1.91 4.03 -29.56
CA GLU A 266 0.69 4.30 -28.78
C GLU A 266 0.43 3.20 -27.75
N LYS A 267 0.43 1.94 -28.19
CA LYS A 267 0.22 0.79 -27.30
C LYS A 267 1.33 0.65 -26.27
N LEU A 268 2.58 0.89 -26.68
CA LEU A 268 3.73 0.87 -25.79
C LEU A 268 3.60 1.96 -24.71
N TYR A 269 3.20 3.18 -25.09
CA TYR A 269 2.98 4.28 -24.18
C TYR A 269 1.90 3.97 -23.17
N GLU A 270 0.72 3.48 -23.59
CA GLU A 270 -0.38 3.07 -22.69
C GLU A 270 0.09 2.10 -21.60
N ILE A 271 0.81 1.04 -22.03
CA ILE A 271 1.29 0.01 -21.09
C ILE A 271 2.34 0.59 -20.12
N LEU A 272 3.29 1.40 -20.61
CA LEU A 272 4.32 2.01 -19.79
C LEU A 272 3.74 3.02 -18.78
N VAL A 273 2.69 3.76 -19.14
CA VAL A 273 1.95 4.66 -18.23
C VAL A 273 1.23 3.85 -17.15
N GLN A 274 0.52 2.79 -17.55
CA GLN A 274 -0.15 1.89 -16.60
C GLN A 274 0.82 1.29 -15.58
N LEU A 275 2.05 1.01 -16.00
CA LEU A 275 3.12 0.47 -15.16
C LEU A 275 3.92 1.55 -14.43
N GLU A 276 3.61 2.83 -14.63
CA GLU A 276 4.29 4.00 -14.05
C GLU A 276 5.80 4.08 -14.40
N PHE A 277 6.17 3.63 -15.59
CA PHE A 277 7.57 3.59 -16.06
C PHE A 277 8.03 4.92 -16.67
N LYS A 278 7.91 6.01 -15.91
CA LYS A 278 8.26 7.38 -16.34
C LYS A 278 9.68 7.49 -16.93
N SER A 279 10.64 6.79 -16.35
CA SER A 279 12.03 6.81 -16.83
C SER A 279 12.21 6.16 -18.21
N ILE A 280 11.46 5.08 -18.48
CA ILE A 280 11.50 4.39 -19.78
C ILE A 280 10.80 5.24 -20.84
N ILE A 281 9.62 5.81 -20.50
CA ILE A 281 8.87 6.73 -21.38
C ILE A 281 9.79 7.88 -21.83
N LYS A 282 10.47 8.52 -20.86
CA LYS A 282 11.40 9.61 -21.14
C LYS A 282 12.60 9.18 -22.00
N ARG A 283 13.22 8.00 -21.72
CA ARG A 283 14.34 7.44 -22.50
C ARG A 283 13.96 7.18 -23.95
N LEU A 284 12.74 6.71 -24.19
CA LEU A 284 12.25 6.39 -25.53
C LEU A 284 11.72 7.59 -26.31
N GLY A 285 11.72 8.79 -25.70
CA GLY A 285 11.18 9.99 -26.33
C GLY A 285 9.68 9.94 -26.63
N LEU A 286 8.94 9.02 -25.96
CA LEU A 286 7.50 8.84 -26.17
C LEU A 286 6.68 9.92 -25.46
N SER A 287 7.33 10.85 -24.75
CA SER A 287 6.66 11.69 -23.76
C SER A 287 5.96 12.92 -24.31
N GLU A 288 6.31 13.42 -25.49
CA GLU A 288 5.76 14.71 -25.96
C GLU A 288 4.75 14.59 -27.10
N GLU A 289 5.02 13.79 -28.11
CA GLU A 289 4.14 13.70 -29.29
C GLU A 289 2.99 12.68 -29.06
N VAL A 290 3.30 11.49 -28.58
CA VAL A 290 2.30 10.43 -28.34
C VAL A 290 1.35 10.77 -27.23
N GLN A 291 1.87 11.42 -26.17
CA GLN A 291 1.09 11.91 -25.04
C GLN A 291 0.11 12.98 -25.47
N PHE A 292 0.55 13.88 -26.35
CA PHE A 292 -0.28 14.94 -26.88
C PHE A 292 -1.37 14.42 -27.82
N GLU A 293 -1.06 13.47 -28.70
CA GLU A 293 -2.05 12.83 -29.58
C GLU A 293 -3.09 12.02 -28.78
N PHE A 294 -2.65 11.30 -27.72
CA PHE A 294 -3.56 10.53 -26.87
C PHE A 294 -4.49 11.44 -26.04
N VAL A 295 -3.95 12.50 -25.43
CA VAL A 295 -4.77 13.52 -24.75
C VAL A 295 -5.69 14.24 -25.73
N GLN A 296 -5.24 14.48 -26.96
CA GLN A 296 -6.06 15.03 -28.04
C GLN A 296 -7.26 14.14 -28.40
N GLN A 297 -7.02 12.84 -28.62
CA GLN A 297 -8.07 11.87 -28.92
C GLN A 297 -9.09 11.77 -27.76
N LEU A 298 -8.60 11.89 -26.50
CA LEU A 298 -9.47 11.86 -25.34
C LEU A 298 -10.29 13.15 -25.14
N THR A 299 -9.78 14.32 -25.51
CA THR A 299 -10.37 15.59 -25.06
C THR A 299 -10.85 16.50 -26.20
N ASN A 300 -10.49 16.23 -27.45
CA ASN A 300 -10.62 17.18 -28.55
C ASN A 300 -10.14 18.59 -28.17
N ILE A 301 -9.08 18.66 -27.37
CA ILE A 301 -8.64 19.86 -26.65
C ILE A 301 -8.18 20.99 -27.59
N HIS A 302 -7.88 20.66 -28.86
CA HIS A 302 -7.55 21.68 -29.87
C HIS A 302 -8.70 22.64 -30.14
N ASP A 303 -9.92 22.12 -30.07
CA ASP A 303 -11.12 22.89 -30.37
C ASP A 303 -11.71 23.55 -29.11
N VAL A 304 -11.05 23.34 -27.92
CA VAL A 304 -11.50 23.96 -26.68
C VAL A 304 -11.06 25.43 -26.66
N GLU A 305 -12.01 26.33 -26.61
CA GLU A 305 -11.76 27.74 -26.43
C GLU A 305 -11.60 28.10 -24.94
N GLN A 306 -10.74 29.06 -24.65
CA GLN A 306 -10.64 29.64 -23.30
C GLN A 306 -11.23 31.06 -23.32
N LYS A 307 -12.17 31.32 -22.41
CA LYS A 307 -12.85 32.64 -22.29
C LYS A 307 -12.93 33.06 -20.84
N LYS A 308 -13.11 34.38 -20.62
CA LYS A 308 -13.44 34.88 -19.29
C LYS A 308 -14.91 34.60 -18.99
N LEU A 309 -15.22 34.13 -17.80
CA LEU A 309 -16.60 34.05 -17.34
C LEU A 309 -17.06 35.39 -16.82
N GLU A 310 -18.05 35.98 -17.45
CA GLU A 310 -18.63 37.28 -17.08
C GLU A 310 -20.08 37.14 -16.57
N SER A 311 -20.75 36.08 -16.96
CA SER A 311 -22.13 35.79 -16.54
C SER A 311 -22.37 34.26 -16.59
N ILE A 312 -23.19 33.75 -15.70
CA ILE A 312 -23.59 32.34 -15.70
C ILE A 312 -24.41 31.96 -16.94
N SER A 313 -25.04 32.91 -17.62
CA SER A 313 -25.78 32.69 -18.87
C SER A 313 -24.89 32.22 -20.03
N GLN A 314 -23.57 32.35 -19.92
CA GLN A 314 -22.60 31.80 -20.85
C GLN A 314 -22.48 30.27 -20.78
N ILE A 315 -22.85 29.67 -19.64
CA ILE A 315 -22.80 28.22 -19.39
C ILE A 315 -24.13 27.59 -19.90
N ARG A 316 -24.01 26.60 -20.75
CA ARG A 316 -25.14 25.94 -21.42
C ARG A 316 -25.35 24.50 -20.97
N SER A 317 -24.27 23.85 -20.54
CA SER A 317 -24.26 22.43 -20.18
C SER A 317 -25.06 22.14 -18.92
N LYS A 318 -25.71 20.98 -18.93
CA LYS A 318 -26.30 20.38 -17.72
C LYS A 318 -25.24 19.77 -16.80
N ASP A 319 -24.12 19.35 -17.35
CA ASP A 319 -22.96 18.83 -16.63
C ASP A 319 -21.80 19.82 -16.78
N ILE A 320 -21.28 20.30 -15.68
CA ILE A 320 -20.24 21.32 -15.61
C ILE A 320 -19.04 20.75 -14.87
N SER A 321 -17.84 20.83 -15.44
CA SER A 321 -16.63 20.55 -14.67
C SER A 321 -16.10 21.84 -14.04
N LEU A 322 -15.75 21.79 -12.76
CA LEU A 322 -15.35 22.97 -12.00
C LEU A 322 -14.12 22.67 -11.13
N MET A 323 -13.09 23.49 -11.23
CA MET A 323 -11.85 23.32 -10.48
C MET A 323 -11.33 24.66 -9.99
N PHE A 324 -10.90 24.73 -8.73
CA PHE A 324 -10.13 25.84 -8.20
C PHE A 324 -8.63 25.60 -8.42
N VAL A 325 -7.92 26.63 -8.82
CA VAL A 325 -6.47 26.60 -9.04
C VAL A 325 -5.79 27.53 -8.04
N PRO A 326 -5.17 27.00 -6.97
CA PRO A 326 -4.62 27.79 -5.87
C PRO A 326 -3.54 28.78 -6.31
N GLU A 327 -2.64 28.39 -7.22
CA GLU A 327 -1.50 29.20 -7.65
C GLU A 327 -1.95 30.47 -8.39
N GLU A 328 -3.07 30.41 -9.09
CA GLU A 328 -3.64 31.54 -9.84
C GLU A 328 -4.76 32.26 -9.10
N LYS A 329 -5.27 31.65 -8.02
CA LYS A 329 -6.44 32.10 -7.28
C LYS A 329 -7.65 32.33 -8.19
N CYS A 330 -7.87 31.40 -9.12
CA CYS A 330 -8.99 31.45 -10.06
C CYS A 330 -9.69 30.10 -10.19
N PHE A 331 -10.90 30.14 -10.75
CA PHE A 331 -11.74 28.99 -11.00
C PHE A 331 -11.80 28.74 -12.50
N TYR A 332 -11.65 27.47 -12.88
CA TYR A 332 -11.80 26.97 -14.23
C TYR A 332 -13.13 26.22 -14.31
N VAL A 333 -13.95 26.58 -15.28
CA VAL A 333 -15.28 26.03 -15.52
C VAL A 333 -15.36 25.50 -16.95
N TYR A 334 -15.48 24.22 -17.15
CA TYR A 334 -15.64 23.66 -18.47
C TYR A 334 -17.12 23.39 -18.77
N ASP A 335 -17.58 24.01 -19.86
CA ASP A 335 -18.90 23.81 -20.45
C ASP A 335 -18.77 22.94 -21.70
N LYS A 336 -19.26 21.72 -21.63
CA LYS A 336 -19.13 20.71 -22.70
C LYS A 336 -19.92 21.09 -23.94
N GLU A 337 -21.12 21.70 -23.79
CA GLU A 337 -21.97 22.04 -24.93
C GLU A 337 -21.37 23.15 -25.79
N SER A 338 -20.76 24.16 -25.20
CA SER A 338 -20.04 25.20 -25.94
C SER A 338 -18.57 24.83 -26.22
N ASN A 339 -18.08 23.71 -25.74
CA ASN A 339 -16.68 23.27 -25.76
C ASN A 339 -15.72 24.38 -25.30
N THR A 340 -16.08 25.07 -24.23
CA THR A 340 -15.37 26.26 -23.73
C THR A 340 -14.96 26.08 -22.28
N VAL A 341 -13.71 26.40 -21.98
CA VAL A 341 -13.24 26.59 -20.60
C VAL A 341 -13.34 28.05 -20.24
N PHE A 342 -14.19 28.36 -19.30
CA PHE A 342 -14.31 29.69 -18.72
C PHE A 342 -13.37 29.83 -17.51
N VAL A 343 -12.72 30.96 -17.40
CA VAL A 343 -11.83 31.30 -16.26
C VAL A 343 -12.37 32.52 -15.55
N THR A 344 -12.46 32.48 -14.22
CA THR A 344 -12.93 33.62 -13.42
C THR A 344 -12.26 33.65 -12.05
N ARG A 345 -12.12 34.91 -11.53
CA ARG A 345 -11.79 35.18 -10.12
C ARG A 345 -12.99 35.66 -9.32
N GLU A 346 -14.13 35.83 -10.02
CA GLU A 346 -15.35 36.36 -9.42
C GLU A 346 -16.09 35.26 -8.63
N ARG A 347 -15.89 35.30 -7.33
CA ARG A 347 -16.47 34.30 -6.40
C ARG A 347 -17.99 34.22 -6.48
N HIS A 348 -18.68 35.34 -6.74
CA HIS A 348 -20.14 35.35 -6.83
C HIS A 348 -20.67 34.50 -7.98
N LEU A 349 -20.01 34.51 -9.17
CA LEU A 349 -20.40 33.70 -10.30
C LEU A 349 -20.29 32.19 -9.98
N VAL A 350 -19.22 31.79 -9.31
CA VAL A 350 -19.02 30.37 -8.91
C VAL A 350 -20.04 29.97 -7.86
N LYS A 351 -20.37 30.85 -6.91
CA LYS A 351 -21.46 30.60 -5.95
C LYS A 351 -22.81 30.39 -6.63
N GLU A 352 -23.11 31.15 -7.67
CA GLU A 352 -24.34 30.96 -8.48
C GLU A 352 -24.30 29.63 -9.24
N ILE A 353 -23.15 29.24 -9.83
CA ILE A 353 -22.98 27.93 -10.47
C ILE A 353 -23.26 26.81 -9.45
N LEU A 354 -22.67 26.87 -8.27
CA LEU A 354 -22.88 25.84 -7.24
C LEU A 354 -24.34 25.70 -6.80
N LYS A 355 -25.12 26.78 -6.84
CA LYS A 355 -26.54 26.81 -6.51
C LYS A 355 -27.45 26.34 -7.65
N SER A 356 -26.95 26.30 -8.89
CA SER A 356 -27.73 25.89 -10.08
C SER A 356 -28.16 24.42 -10.00
N GLU A 357 -29.15 24.05 -10.80
CA GLU A 357 -29.63 22.67 -10.92
C GLU A 357 -28.70 21.77 -11.76
N SER A 358 -27.71 22.34 -12.43
CA SER A 358 -26.70 21.58 -13.20
C SER A 358 -25.92 20.63 -12.28
N VAL A 359 -25.44 19.54 -12.83
CA VAL A 359 -24.48 18.64 -12.12
C VAL A 359 -23.10 19.26 -12.20
N LYS A 360 -22.47 19.50 -11.06
CA LYS A 360 -21.09 20.02 -10.96
C LYS A 360 -20.14 18.89 -10.60
N ILE A 361 -19.19 18.62 -11.48
CA ILE A 361 -18.11 17.67 -11.25
C ILE A 361 -16.91 18.47 -10.79
N VAL A 362 -16.47 18.19 -9.56
CA VAL A 362 -15.51 19.04 -8.83
C VAL A 362 -14.35 18.18 -8.33
N TYR A 363 -13.20 18.78 -8.24
CA TYR A 363 -12.06 18.25 -7.49
C TYR A 363 -11.89 19.05 -6.20
N ASP A 364 -11.92 18.37 -5.04
CA ASP A 364 -11.79 18.94 -3.70
C ASP A 364 -12.82 20.05 -3.40
N LEU A 365 -14.09 19.64 -3.35
CA LEU A 365 -15.23 20.52 -3.11
C LEU A 365 -15.13 21.27 -1.78
N LYS A 366 -14.62 20.62 -0.72
CA LYS A 366 -14.47 21.23 0.59
C LYS A 366 -13.50 22.42 0.55
N ASN A 367 -12.35 22.26 -0.08
CA ASN A 367 -11.41 23.35 -0.28
C ASN A 367 -12.01 24.49 -1.12
N MET A 368 -12.79 24.14 -2.13
CA MET A 368 -13.51 25.15 -2.94
C MET A 368 -14.49 25.98 -2.08
N PHE A 369 -15.17 25.38 -1.12
CA PHE A 369 -16.04 26.11 -0.17
C PHE A 369 -15.26 27.11 0.67
N HIS A 370 -14.05 26.76 1.14
CA HIS A 370 -13.16 27.66 1.85
C HIS A 370 -12.72 28.84 0.98
N GLU A 371 -12.32 28.56 -0.24
CA GLU A 371 -11.89 29.60 -1.18
C GLU A 371 -13.03 30.55 -1.56
N LEU A 372 -14.24 30.05 -1.65
CA LEU A 372 -15.42 30.87 -1.89
C LEU A 372 -15.88 31.66 -0.64
N CYS A 373 -15.38 31.34 0.54
CA CYS A 373 -15.83 31.88 1.82
C CYS A 373 -17.38 31.81 1.94
N LEU A 374 -17.92 30.61 1.83
CA LEU A 374 -19.37 30.43 1.89
C LEU A 374 -19.90 30.77 3.29
N GLU A 375 -21.04 31.47 3.36
CA GLU A 375 -21.72 31.73 4.64
C GLU A 375 -22.35 30.46 5.18
N ASN A 376 -23.01 29.69 4.32
CA ASN A 376 -23.56 28.37 4.57
C ASN A 376 -23.55 27.54 3.29
N THR A 377 -23.86 26.28 3.42
CA THR A 377 -23.89 25.30 2.33
C THR A 377 -25.29 24.88 1.90
N ASP A 378 -26.35 25.49 2.47
CA ASP A 378 -27.74 25.02 2.38
C ASP A 378 -28.29 24.96 0.95
N ASN A 379 -27.79 25.81 0.07
CA ASN A 379 -28.26 25.90 -1.33
C ASN A 379 -27.30 25.27 -2.34
N ILE A 380 -26.29 24.52 -1.89
CA ILE A 380 -25.37 23.80 -2.78
C ILE A 380 -26.04 22.49 -3.23
N ARG A 381 -26.11 22.26 -4.53
CA ARG A 381 -26.81 21.11 -5.10
C ARG A 381 -25.99 20.39 -6.15
N ASN A 382 -26.25 19.10 -6.33
CA ASN A 382 -25.76 18.29 -7.46
C ASN A 382 -24.24 18.42 -7.68
N CYS A 383 -23.44 18.35 -6.60
CA CYS A 383 -21.99 18.34 -6.68
C CYS A 383 -21.43 16.94 -6.49
N GLU A 384 -20.58 16.51 -7.41
CA GLU A 384 -19.88 15.25 -7.40
C GLU A 384 -18.37 15.49 -7.26
N ASP A 385 -17.76 14.96 -6.21
CA ASP A 385 -16.34 15.17 -5.91
C ASP A 385 -15.50 13.96 -6.32
N VAL A 386 -14.64 14.14 -7.32
CA VAL A 386 -13.82 13.05 -7.87
C VAL A 386 -12.72 12.59 -6.89
N MET A 387 -12.23 13.47 -6.02
CA MET A 387 -11.27 13.10 -4.99
C MET A 387 -11.90 12.15 -3.96
N VAL A 388 -13.07 12.51 -3.45
CA VAL A 388 -13.82 11.70 -2.48
C VAL A 388 -14.33 10.41 -3.11
N ALA A 389 -14.79 10.44 -4.36
CA ALA A 389 -15.19 9.25 -5.12
C ALA A 389 -14.04 8.24 -5.27
N SER A 390 -12.86 8.75 -5.59
CA SER A 390 -11.64 7.93 -5.70
C SER A 390 -11.23 7.30 -4.35
N TYR A 391 -11.38 8.05 -3.24
CA TYR A 391 -11.13 7.53 -1.90
C TYR A 391 -12.10 6.40 -1.52
N VAL A 392 -13.36 6.49 -1.90
CA VAL A 392 -14.33 5.41 -1.68
C VAL A 392 -13.93 4.12 -2.40
N LEU A 393 -13.38 4.23 -3.62
CA LEU A 393 -12.92 3.08 -4.40
C LEU A 393 -11.65 2.43 -3.82
N ASP A 394 -10.72 3.24 -3.33
CA ASP A 394 -9.47 2.74 -2.72
C ASP A 394 -8.96 3.70 -1.66
N SER A 395 -9.29 3.42 -0.40
CA SER A 395 -8.85 4.18 0.76
C SER A 395 -7.38 3.97 1.15
N THR A 396 -6.66 3.09 0.46
CA THR A 396 -5.26 2.74 0.77
C THR A 396 -4.23 3.49 -0.07
N ARG A 397 -4.68 4.40 -0.95
CA ARG A 397 -3.80 5.23 -1.78
C ARG A 397 -2.96 6.20 -0.95
N SER A 398 -1.75 6.43 -1.38
CA SER A 398 -0.86 7.41 -0.76
C SER A 398 -1.17 8.85 -1.17
N SER A 399 -1.86 9.05 -2.30
CA SER A 399 -2.22 10.36 -2.83
C SER A 399 -3.52 10.29 -3.64
N TYR A 400 -4.30 11.36 -3.54
CA TYR A 400 -5.52 11.63 -4.32
C TYR A 400 -5.39 12.90 -5.16
N ASN A 401 -4.16 13.34 -5.49
CA ASN A 401 -3.98 14.47 -6.39
C ASN A 401 -4.51 14.14 -7.79
N ILE A 402 -4.97 15.16 -8.50
CA ILE A 402 -5.72 14.98 -9.73
C ILE A 402 -4.91 14.30 -10.84
N GLU A 403 -3.63 14.58 -10.92
CA GLU A 403 -2.73 13.97 -11.91
C GLU A 403 -2.62 12.46 -11.67
N THR A 404 -2.45 12.04 -10.41
CA THR A 404 -2.42 10.62 -10.04
C THR A 404 -3.75 9.94 -10.36
N LEU A 405 -4.88 10.63 -10.20
CA LEU A 405 -6.20 10.08 -10.53
C LEU A 405 -6.36 9.88 -12.04
N PHE A 406 -5.89 10.83 -12.86
CA PHE A 406 -5.93 10.66 -14.32
C PHE A 406 -5.08 9.48 -14.79
N VAL A 407 -3.88 9.32 -14.24
CA VAL A 407 -3.04 8.15 -14.54
C VAL A 407 -3.74 6.85 -14.14
N SER A 408 -4.30 6.80 -12.93
CA SER A 408 -4.85 5.57 -12.37
C SER A 408 -6.16 5.11 -13.00
N TYR A 409 -7.02 6.04 -13.38
CA TYR A 409 -8.38 5.74 -13.85
C TYR A 409 -8.60 5.99 -15.34
N LEU A 410 -7.81 6.88 -15.94
CA LEU A 410 -7.91 7.21 -17.36
C LEU A 410 -6.67 6.77 -18.17
N ASN A 411 -5.67 6.19 -17.55
CA ASN A 411 -4.37 5.89 -18.15
C ASN A 411 -3.73 7.12 -18.83
N THR A 412 -3.96 8.31 -18.28
CA THR A 412 -3.57 9.58 -18.90
C THR A 412 -2.60 10.33 -17.99
N ASP A 413 -1.38 10.55 -18.45
CA ASP A 413 -0.42 11.43 -17.79
C ASP A 413 -0.46 12.80 -18.48
N ILE A 414 -0.69 13.86 -17.72
CA ILE A 414 -0.75 15.23 -18.22
C ILE A 414 0.53 16.04 -17.96
N GLU A 415 1.57 15.46 -17.35
CA GLU A 415 2.80 16.17 -17.01
C GLU A 415 3.54 16.72 -18.26
N GLY A 416 3.49 15.98 -19.36
CA GLY A 416 4.15 16.35 -20.63
C GLY A 416 3.31 17.22 -21.59
N VAL A 417 2.09 17.58 -21.23
CA VAL A 417 1.22 18.36 -22.12
C VAL A 417 1.70 19.79 -22.24
N LYS A 418 1.96 20.26 -23.50
CA LYS A 418 2.44 21.63 -23.79
C LYS A 418 1.36 22.71 -23.59
N LYS A 419 0.09 22.34 -23.64
CA LYS A 419 -1.05 23.22 -23.35
C LYS A 419 -1.21 23.45 -21.85
N ASP A 420 -1.97 24.47 -21.47
CA ASP A 420 -2.29 24.73 -20.07
C ASP A 420 -2.87 23.48 -19.39
N LYS A 421 -2.07 22.87 -18.51
CA LYS A 421 -2.42 21.65 -17.77
C LYS A 421 -3.74 21.77 -17.02
N LYS A 422 -4.05 22.98 -16.53
CA LYS A 422 -5.25 23.29 -15.76
C LYS A 422 -6.49 23.19 -16.63
N MET A 423 -6.38 23.70 -17.87
CA MET A 423 -7.43 23.58 -18.86
C MET A 423 -7.68 22.11 -19.22
N VAL A 424 -6.61 21.32 -19.41
CA VAL A 424 -6.71 19.87 -19.64
C VAL A 424 -7.38 19.17 -18.46
N SER A 425 -6.96 19.51 -17.24
CA SER A 425 -7.49 18.91 -16.01
C SER A 425 -8.99 19.14 -15.88
N VAL A 426 -9.49 20.36 -16.05
CA VAL A 426 -10.92 20.65 -15.91
C VAL A 426 -11.75 19.95 -16.99
N VAL A 427 -11.23 19.83 -18.21
CA VAL A 427 -11.88 19.08 -19.31
C VAL A 427 -11.97 17.58 -19.00
N LEU A 428 -10.93 16.99 -18.43
CA LEU A 428 -10.87 15.58 -18.08
C LEU A 428 -11.72 15.21 -16.84
N LEU A 429 -12.14 16.15 -16.01
CA LEU A 429 -12.91 15.87 -14.79
C LEU A 429 -14.19 15.08 -15.07
N LYS A 430 -14.92 15.43 -16.13
CA LYS A 430 -16.16 14.69 -16.49
C LYS A 430 -15.88 13.24 -16.87
N ARG A 431 -14.82 12.98 -17.63
CA ARG A 431 -14.41 11.60 -17.97
C ARG A 431 -13.95 10.82 -16.75
N LEU A 432 -13.18 11.48 -15.86
CA LEU A 432 -12.77 10.88 -14.60
C LEU A 432 -13.99 10.51 -13.77
N TRP A 433 -14.97 11.40 -13.65
CA TRP A 433 -16.21 11.11 -12.96
C TRP A 433 -17.00 9.94 -13.57
N ASP A 434 -17.14 9.90 -14.90
CA ASP A 434 -17.85 8.83 -15.58
C ASP A 434 -17.22 7.46 -15.27
N GLU A 435 -15.89 7.39 -15.26
CA GLU A 435 -15.19 6.15 -14.93
C GLU A 435 -15.28 5.82 -13.42
N LEU A 436 -15.12 6.80 -12.54
CA LEU A 436 -15.26 6.60 -11.10
C LEU A 436 -16.67 6.16 -10.73
N SER A 437 -17.70 6.79 -11.30
CA SER A 437 -19.11 6.43 -11.09
C SER A 437 -19.38 4.99 -11.52
N ARG A 438 -18.91 4.62 -12.72
CA ARG A 438 -19.02 3.24 -13.23
C ARG A 438 -18.35 2.22 -12.28
N LEU A 439 -17.16 2.57 -11.76
CA LEU A 439 -16.43 1.71 -10.82
C LEU A 439 -17.11 1.63 -9.45
N ILE A 440 -17.69 2.72 -8.96
CA ILE A 440 -18.46 2.76 -7.71
C ILE A 440 -19.65 1.79 -7.81
N ASP A 441 -20.39 1.81 -8.92
CA ASP A 441 -21.51 0.90 -9.17
C ASP A 441 -21.04 -0.55 -9.26
N LEU A 442 -19.99 -0.81 -10.04
CA LEU A 442 -19.41 -2.14 -10.21
C LEU A 442 -18.91 -2.76 -8.87
N ASN A 443 -18.37 -1.94 -8.00
CA ASN A 443 -17.87 -2.36 -6.69
C ASN A 443 -18.94 -2.29 -5.57
N SER A 444 -20.19 -1.95 -5.89
CA SER A 444 -21.30 -1.80 -4.92
C SER A 444 -20.99 -0.83 -3.77
N CYS A 445 -20.20 0.22 -4.05
CA CYS A 445 -19.81 1.26 -3.07
C CYS A 445 -20.71 2.50 -3.13
N GLN A 446 -21.79 2.47 -3.90
CA GLN A 446 -22.63 3.64 -4.13
C GLN A 446 -23.23 4.21 -2.85
N PHE A 447 -23.68 3.34 -1.94
CA PHE A 447 -24.22 3.78 -0.65
C PHE A 447 -23.18 4.60 0.14
N VAL A 448 -21.93 4.13 0.18
CA VAL A 448 -20.85 4.83 0.89
C VAL A 448 -20.61 6.21 0.30
N TYR A 449 -20.58 6.31 -1.03
CA TYR A 449 -20.37 7.59 -1.69
C TYR A 449 -21.56 8.55 -1.50
N THR A 450 -22.77 8.09 -1.83
CA THR A 450 -23.96 8.98 -1.90
C THR A 450 -24.56 9.31 -0.55
N ASN A 451 -24.51 8.40 0.42
CA ASN A 451 -25.17 8.55 1.71
C ASN A 451 -24.22 8.88 2.86
N ILE A 452 -22.91 8.64 2.69
CA ILE A 452 -21.92 8.87 3.75
C ILE A 452 -20.95 9.97 3.34
N GLU A 453 -20.11 9.73 2.31
CA GLU A 453 -18.95 10.59 2.07
C GLU A 453 -19.34 11.93 1.44
N ARG A 454 -20.14 11.93 0.38
CA ARG A 454 -20.57 13.17 -0.27
C ARG A 454 -21.38 14.10 0.63
N PRO A 455 -22.39 13.64 1.40
CA PRO A 455 -23.13 14.51 2.33
C PRO A 455 -22.29 15.05 3.48
N LEU A 456 -21.19 14.41 3.81
CA LEU A 456 -20.29 14.83 4.88
C LEU A 456 -19.45 16.06 4.51
N ILE A 457 -19.17 16.30 3.21
CA ILE A 457 -18.33 17.41 2.74
C ILE A 457 -18.78 18.78 3.29
N PRO A 458 -20.05 19.20 3.13
CA PRO A 458 -20.53 20.48 3.67
C PRO A 458 -20.48 20.54 5.21
N ILE A 459 -20.69 19.42 5.88
CA ILE A 459 -20.65 19.35 7.35
C ILE A 459 -19.23 19.62 7.86
N LEU A 460 -18.23 18.96 7.24
CA LEU A 460 -16.82 19.18 7.60
C LEU A 460 -16.40 20.62 7.34
N TYR A 461 -16.85 21.23 6.24
CA TYR A 461 -16.61 22.65 5.99
C TYR A 461 -17.18 23.54 7.09
N GLU A 462 -18.43 23.31 7.50
CA GLU A 462 -19.05 24.11 8.55
C GLU A 462 -18.39 23.88 9.93
N MET A 463 -17.94 22.68 10.23
CA MET A 463 -17.16 22.39 11.43
C MET A 463 -15.82 23.14 11.44
N GLU A 464 -15.08 23.08 10.33
CA GLU A 464 -13.81 23.80 10.14
C GLU A 464 -14.00 25.30 10.26
N LYS A 465 -15.07 25.84 9.67
CA LYS A 465 -15.44 27.26 9.76
C LYS A 465 -15.85 27.66 11.17
N ALA A 466 -16.60 26.84 11.87
CA ALA A 466 -17.00 27.11 13.26
C ALA A 466 -15.76 27.14 14.16
N GLY A 467 -14.83 26.19 14.00
CA GLY A 467 -13.68 26.03 14.87
C GLY A 467 -14.06 25.75 16.33
N PHE A 468 -13.07 25.62 17.20
CA PHE A 468 -13.28 25.35 18.62
C PHE A 468 -12.65 26.46 19.46
N LYS A 469 -13.39 27.07 20.35
CA LYS A 469 -12.93 28.18 21.18
C LYS A 469 -11.93 27.69 22.21
N VAL A 470 -10.84 28.44 22.39
CA VAL A 470 -9.77 28.14 23.34
C VAL A 470 -9.58 29.32 24.30
N ASP A 471 -9.61 29.02 25.59
CA ASP A 471 -9.21 29.96 26.63
C ASP A 471 -7.69 30.15 26.58
N ARG A 472 -7.27 31.25 25.98
CA ARG A 472 -5.86 31.57 25.78
C ARG A 472 -5.11 31.80 27.09
N ASP A 473 -5.75 32.40 28.06
CA ASP A 473 -5.10 32.76 29.34
C ASP A 473 -4.95 31.48 30.21
N ALA A 474 -5.95 30.65 30.26
CA ALA A 474 -5.85 29.32 30.89
C ALA A 474 -4.77 28.47 30.21
N LEU A 475 -4.67 28.49 28.88
CA LEU A 475 -3.62 27.78 28.14
C LEU A 475 -2.21 28.31 28.44
N LEU A 476 -2.04 29.63 28.56
CA LEU A 476 -0.77 30.23 28.96
C LEU A 476 -0.37 29.87 30.38
N GLN A 477 -1.35 29.84 31.30
CA GLN A 477 -1.09 29.42 32.69
C GLN A 477 -0.65 27.94 32.70
N TYR A 478 -1.38 27.07 32.05
CA TYR A 478 -1.05 25.65 31.97
C TYR A 478 0.32 25.42 31.31
N THR A 479 0.68 26.20 30.29
CA THR A 479 1.98 26.18 29.66
C THR A 479 3.11 26.43 30.68
N LYS A 480 2.99 27.46 31.51
CA LYS A 480 3.97 27.80 32.56
C LYS A 480 4.09 26.67 33.61
N GLU A 481 2.98 26.05 33.98
CA GLU A 481 2.99 24.91 34.94
C GLU A 481 3.76 23.73 34.35
N ILE A 482 3.54 23.38 33.08
CA ILE A 482 4.26 22.31 32.39
C ILE A 482 5.75 22.63 32.25
N GLU A 483 6.10 23.87 31.88
CA GLU A 483 7.50 24.30 31.80
C GLU A 483 8.22 24.17 33.16
N SER A 484 7.55 24.52 34.25
CA SER A 484 8.11 24.35 35.60
C SER A 484 8.34 22.86 35.95
N LYS A 485 7.40 21.98 35.60
CA LYS A 485 7.55 20.51 35.80
C LYS A 485 8.72 19.97 34.98
N ILE A 486 8.88 20.37 33.72
CA ILE A 486 9.97 19.96 32.84
C ILE A 486 11.32 20.38 33.45
N LEU A 487 11.47 21.65 33.87
CA LEU A 487 12.70 22.15 34.50
C LEU A 487 13.09 21.41 35.79
N ASN A 488 12.09 21.00 36.58
CA ASN A 488 12.34 20.21 37.77
C ASN A 488 12.82 18.78 37.41
N LEU A 489 12.18 18.14 36.43
CA LEU A 489 12.60 16.81 35.95
C LEU A 489 14.00 16.84 35.34
N GLU A 490 14.32 17.85 34.55
CA GLU A 490 15.69 18.03 34.02
C GLU A 490 16.75 18.06 35.13
N LYS A 491 16.50 18.83 36.18
CA LYS A 491 17.45 18.91 37.32
C LYS A 491 17.63 17.54 37.98
N GLN A 492 16.55 16.82 38.23
CA GLN A 492 16.59 15.48 38.81
C GLN A 492 17.34 14.48 37.92
N ILE A 493 17.03 14.47 36.63
CA ILE A 493 17.67 13.59 35.63
C ILE A 493 19.16 13.86 35.55
N TYR A 494 19.61 15.13 35.52
CA TYR A 494 21.04 15.49 35.48
C TYR A 494 21.73 15.16 36.76
N GLN A 495 21.08 15.33 37.92
CA GLN A 495 21.64 14.95 39.22
C GLN A 495 21.90 13.44 39.28
N ILE A 496 20.95 12.61 38.83
CA ILE A 496 21.12 11.15 38.84
C ILE A 496 22.12 10.71 37.76
N ALA A 497 22.08 11.33 36.57
CA ALA A 497 23.04 11.05 35.50
C ALA A 497 24.47 11.49 35.85
N GLY A 498 24.63 12.47 36.75
CA GLY A 498 25.93 13.03 37.15
C GLY A 498 26.59 13.91 36.09
N GLU A 499 25.87 14.28 35.07
CA GLU A 499 26.30 15.19 33.98
C GLU A 499 25.12 15.75 33.19
N TRP A 500 25.38 16.86 32.51
CA TRP A 500 24.43 17.44 31.57
C TRP A 500 24.50 16.73 30.22
N PHE A 501 23.34 16.43 29.63
CA PHE A 501 23.21 15.85 28.29
C PHE A 501 21.88 16.28 27.70
N ASN A 502 21.72 16.14 26.36
CA ASN A 502 20.44 16.39 25.73
C ASN A 502 19.54 15.13 25.87
N ILE A 503 18.53 15.21 26.77
CA ILE A 503 17.58 14.12 27.07
C ILE A 503 16.78 13.73 25.83
N ASN A 504 16.52 14.68 24.91
CA ASN A 504 15.82 14.44 23.66
C ASN A 504 16.70 13.85 22.55
N SER A 505 18.04 13.71 22.80
CA SER A 505 18.94 13.04 21.86
C SER A 505 18.96 11.53 22.11
N PRO A 506 18.41 10.68 21.23
CA PRO A 506 18.44 9.22 21.43
C PRO A 506 19.85 8.67 21.64
N LYS A 507 20.85 9.27 20.98
CA LYS A 507 22.24 8.85 21.08
C LYS A 507 22.84 9.16 22.45
N GLN A 508 22.62 10.38 22.98
CA GLN A 508 23.17 10.75 24.30
C GLN A 508 22.43 10.01 25.42
N LEU A 509 21.11 9.90 25.31
CA LEU A 509 20.30 9.15 26.25
C LEU A 509 20.70 7.66 26.27
N SER A 510 20.92 7.06 25.12
CA SER A 510 21.39 5.68 24.99
C SER A 510 22.73 5.48 25.69
N TYR A 511 23.69 6.41 25.56
CA TYR A 511 24.97 6.39 26.27
C TYR A 511 24.77 6.42 27.79
N ILE A 512 23.95 7.34 28.29
CA ILE A 512 23.67 7.45 29.73
C ILE A 512 23.06 6.16 30.29
N LEU A 513 22.01 5.65 29.62
CA LEU A 513 21.28 4.48 30.13
C LEU A 513 22.10 3.19 30.06
N PHE A 514 22.73 2.92 28.94
CA PHE A 514 23.29 1.59 28.67
C PHE A 514 24.82 1.51 28.89
N GLU A 515 25.55 2.61 28.70
CA GLU A 515 26.99 2.60 28.85
C GLU A 515 27.41 3.13 30.23
N LYS A 516 26.80 4.22 30.72
CA LYS A 516 27.12 4.82 31.99
C LYS A 516 26.40 4.14 33.17
N LEU A 517 25.10 4.04 33.13
CA LEU A 517 24.27 3.42 34.17
C LEU A 517 24.16 1.90 34.03
N LYS A 518 24.66 1.33 32.93
CA LYS A 518 24.72 -0.11 32.66
C LYS A 518 23.38 -0.84 32.78
N LEU A 519 22.29 -0.21 32.37
CA LEU A 519 20.99 -0.83 32.31
C LEU A 519 20.97 -1.95 31.25
N PRO A 520 20.11 -2.97 31.40
CA PRO A 520 20.05 -4.06 30.44
C PRO A 520 19.59 -3.56 29.09
N VAL A 521 20.24 -4.02 28.02
CA VAL A 521 19.90 -3.66 26.63
C VAL A 521 18.74 -4.55 26.16
N ILE A 522 17.58 -3.95 25.95
CA ILE A 522 16.37 -4.65 25.48
C ILE A 522 16.38 -4.78 23.96
N LYS A 523 16.68 -3.70 23.23
CA LYS A 523 16.56 -3.65 21.79
C LYS A 523 17.72 -2.90 21.14
N LYS A 524 18.29 -3.48 20.07
CA LYS A 524 19.33 -2.83 19.23
C LYS A 524 18.74 -2.28 17.96
N THR A 525 19.27 -1.13 17.53
CA THR A 525 18.97 -0.51 16.23
C THR A 525 20.23 -0.56 15.36
N LYS A 526 20.11 -0.16 14.09
CA LYS A 526 21.26 -0.07 13.18
C LYS A 526 22.33 0.94 13.65
N THR A 527 21.95 1.90 14.48
CA THR A 527 22.79 3.04 14.91
C THR A 527 23.11 3.05 16.40
N GLY A 528 22.71 2.02 17.18
CA GLY A 528 22.94 1.95 18.62
C GLY A 528 21.84 1.20 19.37
N TYR A 529 21.68 1.50 20.67
CA TYR A 529 20.64 0.93 21.50
C TYR A 529 19.36 1.78 21.43
N SER A 530 18.20 1.13 21.30
CA SER A 530 16.92 1.84 21.29
C SER A 530 16.59 2.46 22.63
N THR A 531 16.07 3.68 22.59
CA THR A 531 15.49 4.39 23.75
C THR A 531 14.01 4.69 23.51
N ASP A 532 13.32 3.88 22.68
CA ASP A 532 11.90 4.03 22.40
C ASP A 532 11.08 3.89 23.69
N ALA A 533 9.83 4.38 23.65
CA ALA A 533 8.94 4.32 24.82
C ALA A 533 8.77 2.88 25.34
N GLU A 534 8.59 1.89 24.45
CA GLU A 534 8.49 0.47 24.82
C GLU A 534 9.71 -0.01 25.61
N VAL A 535 10.91 0.36 25.16
CA VAL A 535 12.16 -0.02 25.83
C VAL A 535 12.26 0.65 27.23
N LEU A 536 11.85 1.91 27.34
CA LEU A 536 11.87 2.61 28.63
C LEU A 536 10.80 2.04 29.58
N GLU A 537 9.63 1.66 29.08
CA GLU A 537 8.59 1.00 29.88
C GLU A 537 9.06 -0.35 30.44
N GLU A 538 9.80 -1.14 29.67
CA GLU A 538 10.40 -2.39 30.14
C GLU A 538 11.52 -2.16 31.19
N LEU A 539 12.13 -0.97 31.17
CA LEU A 539 13.16 -0.56 32.09
C LEU A 539 12.63 0.20 33.34
N PHE A 540 11.31 0.40 33.41
CA PHE A 540 10.67 1.26 34.41
C PHE A 540 11.13 0.98 35.84
N ASP A 541 11.15 -0.29 36.25
CA ASP A 541 11.54 -0.72 37.60
C ASP A 541 13.06 -0.98 37.78
N LYS A 542 13.87 -0.72 36.76
CA LYS A 542 15.30 -1.06 36.78
C LYS A 542 16.17 0.07 37.29
N HIS A 543 15.72 1.32 37.21
CA HIS A 543 16.49 2.46 37.69
C HIS A 543 15.60 3.70 37.82
N GLU A 544 15.79 4.48 38.89
CA GLU A 544 14.99 5.68 39.22
C GLU A 544 15.01 6.78 38.14
N ILE A 545 16.01 6.81 37.27
CA ILE A 545 16.09 7.77 36.16
C ILE A 545 15.00 7.50 35.06
N VAL A 546 14.56 6.25 34.90
CA VAL A 546 13.70 5.84 33.80
C VAL A 546 12.30 6.43 33.91
N PRO A 547 11.60 6.33 35.05
CA PRO A 547 10.32 7.04 35.26
C PRO A 547 10.43 8.53 34.95
N LEU A 548 11.49 9.20 35.44
CA LEU A 548 11.70 10.63 35.22
C LEU A 548 11.88 10.99 33.74
N ILE A 549 12.57 10.14 32.98
CA ILE A 549 12.72 10.33 31.53
C ILE A 549 11.38 10.13 30.79
N LEU A 550 10.56 9.15 31.20
CA LEU A 550 9.23 8.95 30.64
C LEU A 550 8.33 10.17 30.89
N ASP A 551 8.31 10.68 32.14
CA ASP A 551 7.58 11.88 32.51
C ASP A 551 8.09 13.11 31.77
N TYR A 552 9.41 13.30 31.69
CA TYR A 552 10.02 14.39 30.92
C TYR A 552 9.57 14.38 29.47
N ARG A 553 9.58 13.22 28.81
CA ARG A 553 9.13 13.07 27.41
C ARG A 553 7.64 13.36 27.27
N MET A 554 6.82 12.88 28.19
CA MET A 554 5.39 13.16 28.24
C MET A 554 5.13 14.67 28.32
N TYR A 555 5.73 15.35 29.31
CA TYR A 555 5.54 16.79 29.48
C TYR A 555 6.11 17.61 28.33
N THR A 556 7.27 17.22 27.80
CA THR A 556 7.85 17.88 26.62
C THR A 556 6.93 17.77 25.40
N LYS A 557 6.29 16.62 25.18
CA LYS A 557 5.29 16.43 24.13
C LYS A 557 4.05 17.29 24.37
N ILE A 558 3.56 17.36 25.61
CA ILE A 558 2.44 18.22 25.98
C ILE A 558 2.79 19.69 25.69
N LEU A 559 3.96 20.15 26.12
CA LEU A 559 4.41 21.52 25.89
C LEU A 559 4.55 21.86 24.40
N THR A 560 5.30 21.07 23.65
CA THR A 560 5.68 21.43 22.28
C THR A 560 4.53 21.20 21.29
N THR A 561 3.85 20.05 21.39
CA THR A 561 2.82 19.66 20.43
C THR A 561 1.49 20.34 20.74
N TYR A 562 1.07 20.32 22.00
CA TYR A 562 -0.26 20.80 22.35
C TYR A 562 -0.26 22.25 22.84
N CYS A 563 0.53 22.61 23.87
CA CYS A 563 0.48 23.99 24.38
C CYS A 563 0.95 24.99 23.33
N GLN A 564 2.19 24.87 22.87
CA GLN A 564 2.78 25.78 21.91
C GLN A 564 2.11 25.67 20.51
N GLY A 565 1.70 24.44 20.14
CA GLY A 565 0.96 24.21 18.90
C GLY A 565 -0.38 24.94 18.89
N LEU A 566 -1.19 24.82 19.94
CA LEU A 566 -2.48 25.49 20.08
C LEU A 566 -2.33 27.01 20.17
N LEU A 567 -1.37 27.53 20.97
CA LEU A 567 -1.13 28.99 21.06
C LEU A 567 -0.86 29.62 19.69
N ARG A 568 -0.17 28.91 18.81
CA ARG A 568 0.09 29.37 17.43
C ARG A 568 -1.13 29.24 16.52
N ALA A 569 -1.99 28.25 16.76
CA ALA A 569 -3.17 27.96 15.95
C ALA A 569 -4.40 28.80 16.31
N ILE A 570 -4.43 29.45 17.48
CA ILE A 570 -5.56 30.32 17.87
C ILE A 570 -5.65 31.49 16.88
N ASN A 571 -6.80 31.62 16.23
CA ASN A 571 -7.11 32.78 15.40
C ASN A 571 -7.33 34.00 16.30
N PRO A 572 -6.54 35.07 16.13
CA PRO A 572 -6.59 36.24 17.03
C PRO A 572 -7.94 36.98 17.03
N SER A 573 -8.70 36.89 15.92
CA SER A 573 -9.97 37.60 15.80
C SER A 573 -11.15 36.85 16.41
N SER A 574 -11.13 35.51 16.36
CA SER A 574 -12.23 34.68 16.86
C SER A 574 -11.93 34.04 18.22
N GLY A 575 -10.65 33.95 18.64
CA GLY A 575 -10.22 33.17 19.80
C GLY A 575 -10.40 31.66 19.60
N ARG A 576 -10.61 31.21 18.37
CA ARG A 576 -10.93 29.81 18.04
C ARG A 576 -9.78 29.16 17.28
N VAL A 577 -9.69 27.85 17.41
CA VAL A 577 -8.78 27.00 16.64
C VAL A 577 -9.58 26.33 15.54
N HIS A 578 -9.12 26.45 14.30
CA HIS A 578 -9.76 25.87 13.13
C HIS A 578 -8.89 24.72 12.62
N THR A 579 -9.23 23.49 12.99
CA THR A 579 -8.57 22.30 12.46
C THR A 579 -9.05 21.98 11.06
N THR A 580 -8.25 21.30 10.26
CA THR A 580 -8.66 20.74 8.97
C THR A 580 -9.03 19.27 9.14
N PHE A 581 -10.26 18.88 8.78
CA PHE A 581 -10.69 17.49 8.76
C PHE A 581 -10.36 16.85 7.42
N ILE A 582 -9.43 15.90 7.41
CA ILE A 582 -9.03 15.20 6.19
C ILE A 582 -9.93 13.96 6.02
N GLN A 583 -10.87 14.07 5.08
CA GLN A 583 -11.84 13.01 4.80
C GLN A 583 -11.18 11.79 4.14
N THR A 584 -10.14 12.01 3.36
CA THR A 584 -9.39 10.98 2.63
C THR A 584 -8.13 10.49 3.36
N GLY A 585 -7.98 10.83 4.66
CA GLY A 585 -6.72 10.71 5.40
C GLY A 585 -6.43 9.33 5.98
N THR A 586 -7.40 8.42 6.03
CA THR A 586 -7.22 7.11 6.67
C THR A 586 -7.72 5.96 5.80
N ALA A 587 -7.04 4.82 5.87
CA ALA A 587 -7.46 3.62 5.15
C ALA A 587 -8.69 2.93 5.78
N THR A 588 -9.10 3.32 6.99
CA THR A 588 -10.22 2.71 7.72
C THR A 588 -11.55 3.40 7.54
N GLY A 589 -11.61 4.52 6.84
CA GLY A 589 -12.81 5.35 6.75
C GLY A 589 -12.96 6.39 7.87
N ARG A 590 -12.10 6.36 8.90
CA ARG A 590 -12.10 7.40 9.94
C ARG A 590 -11.66 8.75 9.37
N LEU A 591 -12.14 9.85 9.96
CA LEU A 591 -11.61 11.18 9.69
C LEU A 591 -10.22 11.31 10.31
N ALA A 592 -9.37 12.12 9.70
CA ALA A 592 -8.15 12.60 10.32
C ALA A 592 -8.27 14.12 10.53
N SER A 593 -7.50 14.65 11.48
CA SER A 593 -7.46 16.07 11.80
C SER A 593 -6.03 16.58 11.73
N SER A 594 -5.82 17.75 11.13
CA SER A 594 -4.51 18.38 11.03
C SER A 594 -4.58 19.89 11.23
N ASP A 595 -3.48 20.48 11.54
CA ASP A 595 -3.22 21.93 11.61
C ASP A 595 -4.19 22.75 12.51
N PRO A 596 -4.34 22.36 13.80
CA PRO A 596 -3.68 21.32 14.56
C PRO A 596 -4.48 20.02 14.62
N ASN A 597 -3.82 18.88 14.92
CA ASN A 597 -4.53 17.62 15.15
C ASN A 597 -5.22 17.61 16.52
N LEU A 598 -6.53 17.87 16.54
CA LEU A 598 -7.33 17.88 17.76
C LEU A 598 -7.79 16.47 18.20
N GLN A 599 -7.73 15.47 17.31
CA GLN A 599 -8.11 14.09 17.63
C GLN A 599 -7.09 13.34 18.49
N ASN A 600 -5.86 13.86 18.57
CA ASN A 600 -4.78 13.26 19.34
C ASN A 600 -4.54 13.94 20.70
N ILE A 601 -5.43 14.82 21.15
CA ILE A 601 -5.32 15.43 22.48
C ILE A 601 -5.44 14.35 23.55
N PRO A 602 -4.46 14.24 24.47
CA PRO A 602 -4.35 13.12 25.39
C PRO A 602 -5.61 12.90 26.22
N ALA A 603 -6.00 11.62 26.35
CA ALA A 603 -7.11 11.19 27.21
C ALA A 603 -6.68 10.20 28.30
N LYS A 604 -5.47 9.67 28.20
CA LYS A 604 -5.00 8.53 29.01
C LYS A 604 -4.32 8.94 30.32
N TYR A 605 -3.62 10.07 30.34
CA TYR A 605 -2.87 10.55 31.51
C TYR A 605 -3.61 11.74 32.12
N ASP A 606 -3.68 11.82 33.45
CA ASP A 606 -4.42 12.87 34.15
C ASP A 606 -3.92 14.26 33.78
N GLU A 607 -2.60 14.45 33.70
CA GLU A 607 -2.02 15.72 33.23
C GLU A 607 -2.38 16.02 31.77
N GLY A 608 -2.38 15.02 30.90
CA GLY A 608 -2.74 15.20 29.50
C GLY A 608 -4.24 15.58 29.32
N LYS A 609 -5.13 15.07 30.19
CA LYS A 609 -6.55 15.43 30.18
C LYS A 609 -6.78 16.89 30.56
N LEU A 610 -5.92 17.47 31.41
CA LEU A 610 -6.07 18.86 31.85
C LEU A 610 -6.06 19.87 30.70
N ILE A 611 -5.36 19.57 29.60
CA ILE A 611 -5.39 20.44 28.42
C ILE A 611 -6.80 20.57 27.81
N ARG A 612 -7.69 19.60 28.04
CA ARG A 612 -9.09 19.71 27.59
C ARG A 612 -9.88 20.81 28.31
N LYS A 613 -9.42 21.29 29.45
CA LYS A 613 -10.03 22.42 30.19
C LYS A 613 -9.94 23.74 29.43
N VAL A 614 -8.93 23.89 28.54
CA VAL A 614 -8.79 25.13 27.77
C VAL A 614 -9.76 25.25 26.61
N PHE A 615 -10.41 24.13 26.21
CA PHE A 615 -11.43 24.13 25.17
C PHE A 615 -12.80 24.44 25.81
N ILE A 616 -13.32 25.62 25.53
CA ILE A 616 -14.51 26.17 26.15
C ILE A 616 -15.56 26.50 25.09
N PRO A 617 -16.85 26.58 25.43
CA PRO A 617 -17.88 27.11 24.54
C PRO A 617 -17.84 28.65 24.47
N GLU A 618 -18.61 29.23 23.57
CA GLU A 618 -18.88 30.66 23.53
C GLU A 618 -19.66 31.09 24.77
N GLU A 619 -19.58 32.36 25.13
CA GLU A 619 -20.36 32.87 26.26
C GLU A 619 -21.87 32.65 26.05
N GLY A 620 -22.54 32.16 27.05
CA GLY A 620 -23.98 31.76 27.00
C GLY A 620 -24.22 30.41 26.33
N HIS A 621 -23.15 29.63 26.03
CA HIS A 621 -23.23 28.31 25.44
C HIS A 621 -22.69 27.23 26.39
N VAL A 622 -22.96 25.97 26.06
CA VAL A 622 -22.43 24.77 26.73
C VAL A 622 -21.86 23.85 25.68
N LEU A 623 -20.90 23.00 26.09
CA LEU A 623 -20.45 21.87 25.30
C LEU A 623 -21.32 20.66 25.62
N ILE A 624 -21.76 19.96 24.60
CA ILE A 624 -22.47 18.68 24.67
C ILE A 624 -21.57 17.66 23.99
N ASP A 625 -21.18 16.64 24.73
CA ASP A 625 -20.39 15.51 24.27
C ASP A 625 -21.28 14.27 24.20
N ALA A 626 -21.29 13.62 23.07
CA ALA A 626 -22.03 12.39 22.85
C ALA A 626 -21.06 11.31 22.34
N ASP A 627 -20.90 10.24 23.11
CA ASP A 627 -19.95 9.18 22.88
C ASP A 627 -20.63 7.82 22.75
N TYR A 628 -20.30 7.05 21.73
CA TYR A 628 -20.80 5.69 21.58
C TYR A 628 -20.19 4.74 22.62
N SER A 629 -21.05 4.07 23.37
CA SER A 629 -20.61 3.03 24.29
C SER A 629 -20.25 1.75 23.56
N GLN A 630 -18.96 1.43 23.51
CA GLN A 630 -18.42 0.14 23.01
C GLN A 630 -18.85 -0.21 21.58
N ILE A 631 -18.89 0.75 20.68
CA ILE A 631 -19.40 0.57 19.30
C ILE A 631 -18.74 -0.59 18.56
N GLU A 632 -17.41 -0.75 18.66
CA GLU A 632 -16.68 -1.80 17.96
C GLU A 632 -17.09 -3.21 18.43
N LEU A 633 -17.33 -3.40 19.73
CA LEU A 633 -17.82 -4.68 20.26
C LEU A 633 -19.28 -4.95 19.88
N ARG A 634 -20.11 -3.92 19.80
CA ARG A 634 -21.49 -4.03 19.31
C ARG A 634 -21.53 -4.41 17.83
N ILE A 635 -20.65 -3.83 17.03
CA ILE A 635 -20.47 -4.21 15.62
C ILE A 635 -19.98 -5.64 15.51
N LEU A 636 -19.01 -6.06 16.33
CA LEU A 636 -18.53 -7.44 16.36
C LEU A 636 -19.66 -8.42 16.69
N ALA A 637 -20.49 -8.10 17.70
CA ALA A 637 -21.66 -8.91 18.04
C ALA A 637 -22.65 -9.03 16.88
N HIS A 638 -22.89 -7.91 16.18
CA HIS A 638 -23.78 -7.88 15.01
C HIS A 638 -23.26 -8.72 13.85
N ILE A 639 -21.96 -8.57 13.49
CA ILE A 639 -21.38 -9.23 12.32
C ILE A 639 -21.13 -10.72 12.58
N SER A 640 -20.63 -11.08 13.77
CA SER A 640 -20.37 -12.48 14.14
C SER A 640 -21.64 -13.27 14.37
N GLU A 641 -22.75 -12.59 14.66
CA GLU A 641 -24.03 -13.20 15.06
C GLU A 641 -23.91 -14.09 16.31
N ASP A 642 -22.96 -13.79 17.20
CA ASP A 642 -22.80 -14.52 18.45
C ASP A 642 -23.94 -14.18 19.40
N GLU A 643 -24.81 -15.17 19.67
CA GLU A 643 -26.01 -14.96 20.46
C GLU A 643 -25.72 -14.52 21.91
N ARG A 644 -24.61 -14.96 22.49
CA ARG A 644 -24.24 -14.58 23.86
C ARG A 644 -23.84 -13.12 23.94
N LEU A 645 -23.02 -12.65 22.98
CA LEU A 645 -22.66 -11.24 22.87
C LEU A 645 -23.91 -10.37 22.60
N ILE A 646 -24.77 -10.83 21.67
CA ILE A 646 -26.01 -10.12 21.35
C ILE A 646 -26.91 -9.99 22.59
N ASN A 647 -27.09 -11.07 23.33
CA ASN A 647 -27.94 -11.08 24.53
C ASN A 647 -27.33 -10.24 25.65
N ALA A 648 -26.02 -10.25 25.85
CA ALA A 648 -25.35 -9.39 26.82
C ALA A 648 -25.65 -7.91 26.53
N PHE A 649 -25.51 -7.46 25.29
CA PHE A 649 -25.77 -6.09 24.90
C PHE A 649 -27.28 -5.72 24.96
N LYS A 650 -28.19 -6.64 24.61
CA LYS A 650 -29.65 -6.39 24.73
C LYS A 650 -30.09 -6.23 26.16
N ASN A 651 -29.45 -6.95 27.07
CA ASN A 651 -29.80 -6.90 28.50
C ASN A 651 -29.00 -5.85 29.30
N ASN A 652 -28.23 -4.98 28.60
CA ASN A 652 -27.36 -3.96 29.21
C ASN A 652 -26.38 -4.50 30.25
N VAL A 653 -25.90 -5.73 30.06
CA VAL A 653 -24.86 -6.33 30.92
C VAL A 653 -23.52 -5.69 30.59
N ASP A 654 -22.71 -5.40 31.61
CA ASP A 654 -21.32 -4.97 31.38
C ASP A 654 -20.52 -6.09 30.75
N ILE A 655 -20.28 -5.97 29.45
CA ILE A 655 -19.58 -6.99 28.66
C ILE A 655 -18.19 -7.33 29.20
N HIS A 656 -17.52 -6.36 29.83
CA HIS A 656 -16.18 -6.62 30.39
C HIS A 656 -16.27 -7.43 31.68
N SER A 657 -17.24 -7.14 32.53
CA SER A 657 -17.51 -7.97 33.71
C SER A 657 -18.05 -9.35 33.33
N GLN A 658 -18.93 -9.41 32.33
CA GLN A 658 -19.41 -10.70 31.81
C GLN A 658 -18.27 -11.55 31.25
N THR A 659 -17.41 -10.97 30.43
CA THR A 659 -16.23 -11.68 29.89
C THR A 659 -15.28 -12.09 31.02
N ALA A 660 -15.08 -11.25 32.03
CA ALA A 660 -14.25 -11.58 33.18
C ALA A 660 -14.81 -12.79 33.94
N ALA A 661 -16.10 -12.75 34.30
CA ALA A 661 -16.78 -13.87 34.97
C ALA A 661 -16.60 -15.18 34.21
N GLU A 662 -16.80 -15.14 32.91
CA GLU A 662 -16.73 -16.32 32.03
C GLU A 662 -15.30 -16.82 31.79
N VAL A 663 -14.33 -15.93 31.67
CA VAL A 663 -12.93 -16.31 31.41
C VAL A 663 -12.22 -16.77 32.69
N PHE A 664 -12.55 -16.16 33.85
CA PHE A 664 -11.98 -16.56 35.15
C PHE A 664 -12.76 -17.65 35.85
N ASP A 665 -13.94 -18.01 35.31
CA ASP A 665 -14.86 -19.02 35.86
C ASP A 665 -15.30 -18.65 37.30
N VAL A 666 -15.76 -17.40 37.47
CA VAL A 666 -16.31 -16.85 38.72
C VAL A 666 -17.69 -16.27 38.50
N ASP A 667 -18.44 -16.11 39.57
CA ASP A 667 -19.73 -15.40 39.47
C ASP A 667 -19.50 -13.91 39.13
N ILE A 668 -20.46 -13.28 38.45
CA ILE A 668 -20.33 -11.89 37.99
C ILE A 668 -20.16 -10.91 39.15
N ASP A 669 -20.74 -11.26 40.30
CA ASP A 669 -20.63 -10.45 41.54
C ASP A 669 -19.27 -10.58 42.21
N ASP A 670 -18.48 -11.60 41.87
CA ASP A 670 -17.14 -11.86 42.39
C ASP A 670 -16.02 -11.31 41.45
N VAL A 671 -16.41 -10.65 40.36
CA VAL A 671 -15.45 -10.06 39.42
C VAL A 671 -14.73 -8.87 40.04
N THR A 672 -13.43 -8.99 40.25
CA THR A 672 -12.61 -7.88 40.77
C THR A 672 -12.35 -6.80 39.70
N PRO A 673 -12.00 -5.56 40.09
CA PRO A 673 -11.60 -4.52 39.14
C PRO A 673 -10.45 -4.93 38.24
N GLU A 674 -9.48 -5.71 38.74
CA GLU A 674 -8.36 -6.25 37.99
C GLU A 674 -8.82 -7.23 36.93
N MET A 675 -9.68 -8.20 37.28
CA MET A 675 -10.25 -9.16 36.35
C MET A 675 -11.04 -8.45 35.23
N ARG A 676 -11.85 -7.47 35.60
CA ARG A 676 -12.58 -6.64 34.65
C ARG A 676 -11.65 -5.87 33.70
N SER A 677 -10.56 -5.32 34.24
CA SER A 677 -9.55 -4.60 33.44
C SER A 677 -8.82 -5.53 32.47
N GLN A 678 -8.46 -6.74 32.92
CA GLN A 678 -7.85 -7.75 32.05
C GLN A 678 -8.83 -8.22 30.95
N ALA A 679 -10.07 -8.49 31.30
CA ALA A 679 -11.10 -8.85 30.33
C ALA A 679 -11.36 -7.71 29.32
N LYS A 680 -11.30 -6.45 29.74
CA LYS A 680 -11.37 -5.29 28.85
C LYS A 680 -10.24 -5.33 27.82
N ALA A 681 -9.00 -5.60 28.26
CA ALA A 681 -7.86 -5.72 27.34
C ALA A 681 -8.00 -6.91 26.38
N VAL A 682 -8.57 -8.04 26.84
CA VAL A 682 -8.87 -9.20 25.97
C VAL A 682 -9.94 -8.84 24.95
N ASN A 683 -11.06 -8.24 25.36
CA ASN A 683 -12.17 -7.85 24.47
C ASN A 683 -11.69 -6.92 23.36
N PHE A 684 -10.93 -5.87 23.69
CA PHE A 684 -10.36 -4.99 22.68
C PHE A 684 -9.27 -5.68 21.86
N GLY A 685 -8.41 -6.47 22.52
CA GLY A 685 -7.36 -7.22 21.85
C GLY A 685 -7.89 -8.16 20.77
N ILE A 686 -8.98 -8.86 21.03
CA ILE A 686 -9.63 -9.75 20.05
C ILE A 686 -10.12 -8.98 18.82
N VAL A 687 -10.75 -7.82 19.01
CA VAL A 687 -11.18 -6.95 17.90
C VAL A 687 -9.98 -6.54 17.04
N TYR A 688 -8.81 -6.33 17.65
CA TYR A 688 -7.59 -5.95 16.95
C TYR A 688 -6.72 -7.15 16.52
N GLY A 689 -7.20 -8.38 16.69
CA GLY A 689 -6.46 -9.59 16.31
C GLY A 689 -5.19 -9.79 17.13
N ILE A 690 -5.23 -9.52 18.45
CA ILE A 690 -4.07 -9.62 19.34
C ILE A 690 -3.52 -11.05 19.38
N SER A 691 -2.19 -11.16 19.43
CA SER A 691 -1.52 -12.43 19.66
C SER A 691 -1.35 -12.73 21.16
N ASP A 692 -1.10 -13.99 21.50
CA ASP A 692 -0.72 -14.42 22.85
C ASP A 692 0.45 -13.62 23.42
N TYR A 693 1.44 -13.29 22.59
CA TYR A 693 2.57 -12.42 22.97
C TYR A 693 2.13 -10.98 23.25
N GLY A 694 1.29 -10.40 22.40
CA GLY A 694 0.80 -9.04 22.61
C GLY A 694 -0.04 -8.92 23.87
N LEU A 695 -0.97 -9.85 24.09
CA LEU A 695 -1.83 -9.86 25.26
C LEU A 695 -1.01 -10.05 26.55
N ALA A 696 -0.04 -11.01 26.56
CA ALA A 696 0.84 -11.25 27.70
C ALA A 696 1.56 -9.99 28.15
N ARG A 697 2.04 -9.18 27.20
CA ARG A 697 2.72 -7.92 27.46
C ARG A 697 1.74 -6.85 28.01
N ASP A 698 0.57 -6.72 27.39
CA ASP A 698 -0.39 -5.65 27.72
C ASP A 698 -0.99 -5.80 29.12
N ILE A 699 -1.25 -7.03 29.57
CA ILE A 699 -1.80 -7.30 30.91
C ILE A 699 -0.79 -7.90 31.88
N LYS A 700 0.50 -7.95 31.52
CA LYS A 700 1.63 -8.40 32.34
C LYS A 700 1.46 -9.82 32.93
N ILE A 701 1.03 -10.76 32.12
CA ILE A 701 0.92 -12.19 32.44
C ILE A 701 1.87 -13.03 31.58
N SER A 702 2.01 -14.31 31.89
CA SER A 702 2.79 -15.22 31.06
C SER A 702 2.11 -15.44 29.69
N ARG A 703 2.93 -15.73 28.66
CA ARG A 703 2.43 -16.07 27.32
C ARG A 703 1.48 -17.26 27.31
N LYS A 704 1.70 -18.23 28.22
CA LYS A 704 0.86 -19.41 28.37
C LYS A 704 -0.53 -19.01 28.89
N GLU A 705 -0.58 -18.20 29.93
CA GLU A 705 -1.82 -17.67 30.49
C GLU A 705 -2.57 -16.86 29.44
N ALA A 706 -1.89 -15.98 28.69
CA ALA A 706 -2.50 -15.20 27.63
C ALA A 706 -3.12 -16.07 26.51
N ALA A 707 -2.43 -17.15 26.14
CA ALA A 707 -2.97 -18.13 25.18
C ALA A 707 -4.20 -18.85 25.75
N GLU A 708 -4.19 -19.24 27.02
CA GLU A 708 -5.34 -19.84 27.71
C GLU A 708 -6.52 -18.87 27.78
N PHE A 709 -6.30 -17.59 28.05
CA PHE A 709 -7.34 -16.54 28.02
C PHE A 709 -7.99 -16.43 26.63
N ILE A 710 -7.19 -16.33 25.58
CA ILE A 710 -7.68 -16.24 24.21
C ILE A 710 -8.50 -17.48 23.84
N ASN A 711 -8.04 -18.69 24.22
CA ASN A 711 -8.73 -19.93 23.95
C ASN A 711 -10.09 -19.99 24.67
N ARG A 712 -10.13 -19.66 25.97
CA ARG A 712 -11.38 -19.61 26.75
C ARG A 712 -12.38 -18.60 26.18
N TYR A 713 -11.89 -17.43 25.75
CA TYR A 713 -12.73 -16.45 25.07
C TYR A 713 -13.37 -17.04 23.82
N PHE A 714 -12.61 -17.72 22.96
CA PHE A 714 -13.15 -18.32 21.73
C PHE A 714 -14.01 -19.55 21.97
N GLU A 715 -13.78 -20.30 23.04
CA GLU A 715 -14.69 -21.36 23.47
C GLU A 715 -16.03 -20.77 23.92
N ARG A 716 -16.01 -19.63 24.55
CA ARG A 716 -17.21 -18.93 25.00
C ARG A 716 -17.96 -18.23 23.88
N TYR A 717 -17.24 -17.63 22.94
CA TYR A 717 -17.77 -16.90 21.79
C TYR A 717 -17.34 -17.56 20.45
N PRO A 718 -17.82 -18.77 20.14
CA PRO A 718 -17.33 -19.53 18.99
C PRO A 718 -17.67 -18.88 17.66
N LYS A 719 -18.78 -18.12 17.56
CA LYS A 719 -19.16 -17.39 16.35
C LYS A 719 -18.22 -16.23 16.05
N VAL A 720 -17.65 -15.62 17.08
CA VAL A 720 -16.61 -14.60 16.90
C VAL A 720 -15.37 -15.21 16.25
N LYS A 721 -14.92 -16.39 16.72
CA LYS A 721 -13.80 -17.10 16.10
C LYS A 721 -14.08 -17.46 14.66
N GLU A 722 -15.26 -18.05 14.40
CA GLU A 722 -15.68 -18.42 13.04
C GLU A 722 -15.66 -17.21 12.10
N TYR A 723 -16.15 -16.06 12.56
CA TYR A 723 -16.12 -14.84 11.78
C TYR A 723 -14.69 -14.38 11.48
N LEU A 724 -13.80 -14.35 12.48
CA LEU A 724 -12.41 -13.90 12.32
C LEU A 724 -11.63 -14.84 11.36
N ASP A 725 -11.83 -16.14 11.46
CA ASP A 725 -11.22 -17.11 10.54
C ASP A 725 -11.74 -16.93 9.10
N ASN A 726 -13.05 -16.74 8.94
CA ASN A 726 -13.70 -16.53 7.65
C ASN A 726 -13.27 -15.22 6.97
N ILE A 727 -13.14 -14.13 7.72
CA ILE A 727 -12.73 -12.85 7.12
C ILE A 727 -11.28 -12.87 6.62
N VAL A 728 -10.39 -13.57 7.33
CA VAL A 728 -9.01 -13.79 6.88
C VAL A 728 -8.99 -14.64 5.60
N LYS A 729 -9.80 -15.71 5.55
CA LYS A 729 -9.95 -16.54 4.34
C LYS A 729 -10.47 -15.71 3.18
N PHE A 730 -11.54 -14.94 3.39
CA PHE A 730 -12.11 -14.04 2.39
C PHE A 730 -11.06 -13.03 1.88
N ALA A 731 -10.29 -12.42 2.79
CA ALA A 731 -9.23 -11.49 2.41
C ALA A 731 -8.14 -12.14 1.56
N ARG A 732 -7.76 -13.40 1.86
CA ARG A 732 -6.77 -14.15 1.07
C ARG A 732 -7.25 -14.46 -0.34
N GLU A 733 -8.53 -14.77 -0.50
CA GLU A 733 -9.14 -15.10 -1.78
C GLU A 733 -9.39 -13.86 -2.64
N ASN A 734 -9.77 -12.73 -2.03
CA ASN A 734 -10.22 -11.54 -2.74
C ASN A 734 -9.24 -10.36 -2.72
N GLY A 735 -8.25 -10.35 -1.82
CA GLY A 735 -7.30 -9.25 -1.66
C GLY A 735 -7.84 -8.03 -0.92
N TYR A 736 -9.07 -8.06 -0.41
CA TYR A 736 -9.71 -6.96 0.32
C TYR A 736 -10.71 -7.48 1.37
N VAL A 737 -11.16 -6.57 2.22
CA VAL A 737 -12.31 -6.77 3.14
C VAL A 737 -13.31 -5.64 3.00
N LEU A 738 -14.54 -5.84 3.51
CA LEU A 738 -15.67 -4.91 3.39
C LEU A 738 -16.20 -4.52 4.76
N THR A 739 -16.67 -3.27 4.89
CA THR A 739 -17.52 -2.83 6.02
C THR A 739 -18.97 -3.28 5.82
N LEU A 740 -19.82 -3.03 6.81
CA LEU A 740 -21.27 -3.26 6.74
C LEU A 740 -21.93 -2.52 5.56
N PHE A 741 -21.34 -1.44 5.09
CA PHE A 741 -21.86 -0.61 4.01
C PHE A 741 -21.12 -0.80 2.69
N ASN A 742 -20.35 -1.91 2.56
CA ASN A 742 -19.53 -2.23 1.38
C ASN A 742 -18.37 -1.25 1.11
N ARG A 743 -17.87 -0.51 2.13
CA ARG A 743 -16.60 0.18 2.00
C ARG A 743 -15.49 -0.84 1.85
N LYS A 744 -14.74 -0.75 0.77
CA LYS A 744 -13.67 -1.68 0.43
C LYS A 744 -12.34 -1.22 1.03
N ARG A 745 -11.62 -2.15 1.68
CA ARG A 745 -10.24 -1.94 2.09
C ARG A 745 -9.34 -3.04 1.53
N TYR A 746 -8.40 -2.69 0.68
CA TYR A 746 -7.41 -3.62 0.14
C TYR A 746 -6.39 -4.04 1.20
N ILE A 747 -6.04 -5.33 1.22
CA ILE A 747 -5.07 -5.92 2.15
C ILE A 747 -3.89 -6.47 1.34
N LYS A 748 -2.93 -5.61 1.05
CA LYS A 748 -1.83 -5.85 0.11
C LYS A 748 -0.99 -7.10 0.43
N ASP A 749 -0.66 -7.32 1.71
CA ASP A 749 0.29 -8.32 2.16
C ASP A 749 -0.35 -9.59 2.73
N ILE A 750 -1.63 -9.82 2.48
CA ILE A 750 -2.39 -10.94 3.06
C ILE A 750 -1.84 -12.31 2.67
N ASN A 751 -1.25 -12.43 1.49
CA ASN A 751 -0.64 -13.64 0.95
C ASN A 751 0.90 -13.59 0.98
N SER A 752 1.51 -12.68 1.78
CA SER A 752 2.96 -12.57 1.90
C SER A 752 3.60 -13.86 2.40
N THR A 753 4.72 -14.25 1.81
CA THR A 753 5.53 -15.38 2.26
C THR A 753 6.22 -15.10 3.59
N ASN A 754 6.46 -13.83 3.92
CA ASN A 754 7.00 -13.42 5.21
C ASN A 754 5.92 -13.54 6.28
N ARG A 755 6.16 -14.40 7.28
CA ARG A 755 5.21 -14.67 8.37
C ARG A 755 4.81 -13.40 9.15
N ASN A 756 5.75 -12.51 9.45
CA ASN A 756 5.46 -11.31 10.23
C ASN A 756 4.59 -10.33 9.43
N THR A 757 4.91 -10.10 8.16
CA THR A 757 4.15 -9.26 7.24
C THR A 757 2.74 -9.82 7.04
N ARG A 758 2.62 -11.12 6.83
CA ARG A 758 1.33 -11.80 6.68
C ARG A 758 0.49 -11.71 7.95
N SER A 759 1.07 -12.00 9.13
CA SER A 759 0.34 -11.90 10.41
C SER A 759 -0.13 -10.47 10.69
N TYR A 760 0.63 -9.46 10.26
CA TYR A 760 0.20 -8.07 10.34
C TYR A 760 -1.00 -7.81 9.41
N ALA A 761 -0.95 -8.28 8.17
CA ALA A 761 -2.04 -8.17 7.21
C ALA A 761 -3.32 -8.91 7.66
N GLU A 762 -3.19 -10.09 8.28
CA GLU A 762 -4.31 -10.83 8.87
C GLU A 762 -5.00 -10.01 9.98
N ARG A 763 -4.24 -9.35 10.85
CA ARG A 763 -4.80 -8.45 11.87
C ARG A 763 -5.52 -7.26 11.24
N ILE A 764 -4.98 -6.67 10.19
CA ILE A 764 -5.66 -5.61 9.44
C ILE A 764 -6.97 -6.13 8.86
N ALA A 765 -7.00 -7.34 8.31
CA ALA A 765 -8.20 -7.94 7.75
C ALA A 765 -9.29 -8.18 8.80
N MET A 766 -8.93 -8.63 10.00
CA MET A 766 -9.85 -8.84 11.13
C MET A 766 -10.45 -7.53 11.64
N ASN A 767 -9.61 -6.50 11.82
CA ASN A 767 -10.00 -5.23 12.42
C ASN A 767 -10.78 -4.33 11.46
N SER A 768 -10.41 -4.30 10.17
CA SER A 768 -10.91 -3.30 9.22
C SER A 768 -12.43 -3.29 9.04
N PRO A 769 -13.14 -4.41 8.95
CA PRO A 769 -14.60 -4.40 8.84
C PRO A 769 -15.27 -3.76 10.05
N ILE A 770 -14.75 -4.03 11.25
CA ILE A 770 -15.30 -3.53 12.51
C ILE A 770 -15.04 -2.04 12.65
N GLN A 771 -13.78 -1.62 12.57
CA GLN A 771 -13.39 -0.22 12.71
C GLN A 771 -13.94 0.66 11.58
N GLY A 772 -13.95 0.13 10.34
CA GLY A 772 -14.52 0.86 9.20
C GLY A 772 -16.03 1.01 9.31
N SER A 773 -16.75 -0.01 9.80
CA SER A 773 -18.19 0.11 10.05
C SER A 773 -18.51 1.10 11.16
N ALA A 774 -17.68 1.16 12.21
CA ALA A 774 -17.82 2.16 13.27
C ALA A 774 -17.65 3.59 12.71
N ALA A 775 -16.65 3.78 11.84
CA ALA A 775 -16.44 5.06 11.17
C ALA A 775 -17.62 5.45 10.25
N ASP A 776 -18.17 4.49 9.51
CA ASP A 776 -19.34 4.71 8.64
C ASP A 776 -20.58 5.08 9.47
N ILE A 777 -20.84 4.37 10.60
CA ILE A 777 -21.92 4.67 11.51
C ILE A 777 -21.77 6.06 12.11
N MET A 778 -20.57 6.42 12.55
CA MET A 778 -20.29 7.74 13.10
C MET A 778 -20.56 8.85 12.08
N LYS A 779 -20.16 8.68 10.83
CA LYS A 779 -20.42 9.63 9.75
C LYS A 779 -21.91 9.76 9.44
N LEU A 780 -22.64 8.64 9.42
CA LEU A 780 -24.11 8.65 9.28
C LEU A 780 -24.78 9.39 10.44
N ALA A 781 -24.31 9.17 11.67
CA ALA A 781 -24.79 9.88 12.85
C ALA A 781 -24.54 11.40 12.73
N MET A 782 -23.33 11.80 12.31
CA MET A 782 -23.02 13.21 12.07
C MET A 782 -23.98 13.86 11.07
N ILE A 783 -24.26 13.17 9.96
CA ILE A 783 -25.17 13.64 8.92
C ILE A 783 -26.58 13.82 9.47
N LYS A 784 -27.10 12.82 10.21
CA LYS A 784 -28.44 12.87 10.80
C LYS A 784 -28.56 13.96 11.86
N VAL A 785 -27.58 14.06 12.77
CA VAL A 785 -27.53 15.12 13.79
C VAL A 785 -27.52 16.50 13.13
N TYR A 786 -26.63 16.71 12.14
CA TYR A 786 -26.54 17.98 11.42
C TYR A 786 -27.88 18.34 10.75
N GLN A 787 -28.50 17.40 10.05
CA GLN A 787 -29.81 17.60 9.42
C GLN A 787 -30.88 17.99 10.44
N LYS A 788 -30.93 17.31 11.58
CA LYS A 788 -31.92 17.60 12.66
C LYS A 788 -31.68 18.93 13.31
N LEU A 789 -30.45 19.34 13.53
CA LEU A 789 -30.16 20.69 14.03
C LEU A 789 -30.65 21.76 13.04
N LYS A 790 -30.42 21.57 11.74
CA LYS A 790 -30.90 22.50 10.69
C LYS A 790 -32.44 22.51 10.55
N GLU A 791 -33.07 21.33 10.52
CA GLU A 791 -34.55 21.20 10.46
C GLU A 791 -35.28 21.93 11.60
N ASN A 792 -34.66 21.92 12.78
CA ASN A 792 -35.23 22.61 13.95
C ASN A 792 -34.76 24.07 14.07
N ASN A 793 -34.04 24.60 13.06
CA ASN A 793 -33.48 25.96 13.03
C ASN A 793 -32.65 26.31 14.28
N LEU A 794 -31.89 25.34 14.82
CA LEU A 794 -31.03 25.51 15.98
C LEU A 794 -29.72 26.22 15.60
N LYS A 795 -29.20 27.04 16.53
CA LYS A 795 -27.91 27.75 16.39
C LYS A 795 -26.74 26.86 16.81
N SER A 796 -27.01 25.73 17.42
CA SER A 796 -26.03 24.76 17.86
C SER A 796 -25.17 24.23 16.68
N LYS A 797 -23.86 24.00 16.93
CA LYS A 797 -22.89 23.62 15.90
C LYS A 797 -22.09 22.42 16.33
N ILE A 798 -21.88 21.49 15.41
CA ILE A 798 -20.87 20.44 15.58
C ILE A 798 -19.51 21.12 15.49
N VAL A 799 -18.66 20.99 16.50
CA VAL A 799 -17.34 21.64 16.55
C VAL A 799 -16.19 20.67 16.44
N LEU A 800 -16.39 19.41 16.86
CA LEU A 800 -15.33 18.39 16.79
C LEU A 800 -15.94 16.98 16.71
N GLN A 801 -15.24 16.10 16.01
CA GLN A 801 -15.45 14.66 16.01
C GLN A 801 -14.13 13.98 16.39
N VAL A 802 -14.13 13.11 17.39
CA VAL A 802 -12.94 12.36 17.85
C VAL A 802 -13.32 10.89 18.03
N HIS A 803 -12.75 10.00 17.22
CA HIS A 803 -13.03 8.55 17.27
C HIS A 803 -14.52 8.22 17.17
N ASP A 804 -15.18 7.92 18.26
CA ASP A 804 -16.61 7.58 18.43
C ASP A 804 -17.41 8.67 19.19
N GLU A 805 -16.81 9.83 19.33
CA GLU A 805 -17.30 11.00 20.09
C GLU A 805 -17.65 12.15 19.15
N LEU A 806 -18.75 12.86 19.46
CA LEU A 806 -19.23 14.05 18.77
C LEU A 806 -19.42 15.20 19.76
N LEU A 807 -18.69 16.31 19.57
CA LEU A 807 -18.82 17.52 20.38
C LEU A 807 -19.62 18.57 19.66
N ILE A 808 -20.59 19.14 20.40
CA ILE A 808 -21.51 20.17 19.93
C ILE A 808 -21.44 21.35 20.88
N GLU A 809 -21.29 22.54 20.33
CA GLU A 809 -21.46 23.80 21.04
C GLU A 809 -22.88 24.27 20.86
N ALA A 810 -23.62 24.40 21.95
CA ALA A 810 -25.02 24.75 21.96
C ALA A 810 -25.31 25.96 22.85
N PRO A 811 -26.16 26.92 22.41
CA PRO A 811 -26.74 27.93 23.32
C PRO A 811 -27.42 27.27 24.53
N TYR A 812 -27.31 27.91 25.67
CA TYR A 812 -27.85 27.32 26.91
C TYR A 812 -29.34 26.98 26.81
N GLU A 813 -30.13 27.82 26.12
CA GLU A 813 -31.56 27.57 25.87
C GLU A 813 -31.85 26.37 24.96
N GLU A 814 -30.88 25.96 24.12
CA GLU A 814 -31.04 24.83 23.19
C GLU A 814 -30.55 23.49 23.76
N LYS A 815 -29.82 23.52 24.87
CA LYS A 815 -29.07 22.36 25.38
C LYS A 815 -29.88 21.07 25.52
N ASP A 816 -31.09 21.15 26.06
CA ASP A 816 -31.91 19.96 26.34
C ASP A 816 -32.53 19.36 25.08
N ILE A 817 -32.90 20.19 24.11
CA ILE A 817 -33.34 19.72 22.80
C ILE A 817 -32.17 19.10 22.03
N VAL A 818 -31.01 19.73 22.08
CA VAL A 818 -29.80 19.23 21.40
C VAL A 818 -29.37 17.88 21.98
N LYS A 819 -29.31 17.74 23.31
CA LYS A 819 -28.98 16.45 23.95
C LYS A 819 -29.93 15.34 23.49
N ARG A 820 -31.22 15.62 23.37
CA ARG A 820 -32.23 14.67 22.88
C ARG A 820 -31.98 14.31 21.41
N ILE A 821 -31.78 15.31 20.54
CA ILE A 821 -31.54 15.11 19.13
C ILE A 821 -30.29 14.24 18.96
N VAL A 822 -29.18 14.64 19.57
CA VAL A 822 -27.90 13.93 19.41
C VAL A 822 -28.01 12.48 19.86
N LYS A 823 -28.57 12.25 21.05
CA LYS A 823 -28.79 10.89 21.56
C LYS A 823 -29.65 10.07 20.61
N THR A 824 -30.80 10.60 20.22
CA THR A 824 -31.74 9.88 19.35
C THR A 824 -31.16 9.57 17.99
N GLU A 825 -30.53 10.55 17.33
CA GLU A 825 -30.00 10.36 15.97
C GLU A 825 -28.77 9.47 15.94
N MET A 826 -27.90 9.53 16.95
CA MET A 826 -26.75 8.63 17.07
C MET A 826 -27.20 7.20 17.38
N GLU A 827 -28.10 7.00 18.37
CA GLU A 827 -28.61 5.65 18.71
C GLU A 827 -29.39 5.01 17.55
N ASN A 828 -30.05 5.81 16.72
CA ASN A 828 -30.79 5.36 15.53
C ASN A 828 -30.03 5.59 14.21
N ALA A 829 -28.71 5.77 14.25
CA ALA A 829 -27.93 5.98 13.05
C ALA A 829 -28.06 4.80 12.07
N VAL A 830 -28.07 3.58 12.60
CA VAL A 830 -28.26 2.33 11.84
C VAL A 830 -28.94 1.27 12.72
N ALA A 831 -29.70 0.38 12.12
CA ALA A 831 -30.30 -0.75 12.81
C ALA A 831 -29.32 -1.94 12.86
N LEU A 832 -28.82 -2.26 14.06
CA LEU A 832 -28.02 -3.46 14.31
C LEU A 832 -28.85 -4.51 15.07
N LYS A 833 -28.33 -5.74 15.19
CA LYS A 833 -28.92 -6.81 16.03
C LYS A 833 -28.83 -6.50 17.52
N VAL A 834 -28.00 -5.53 17.88
CA VAL A 834 -27.80 -5.00 19.24
C VAL A 834 -28.12 -3.50 19.25
N PRO A 835 -28.60 -2.93 20.35
CA PRO A 835 -28.86 -1.48 20.43
C PRO A 835 -27.52 -0.72 20.36
N LEU A 836 -27.49 0.41 19.66
CA LEU A 836 -26.45 1.42 19.84
C LEU A 836 -26.81 2.24 21.08
N VAL A 837 -25.87 2.51 21.94
CA VAL A 837 -26.02 3.26 23.16
C VAL A 837 -25.08 4.43 23.16
N VAL A 838 -25.62 5.62 23.49
CA VAL A 838 -24.87 6.87 23.50
C VAL A 838 -24.94 7.51 24.88
N GLU A 839 -23.77 7.77 25.45
CA GLU A 839 -23.64 8.59 26.65
C GLU A 839 -23.59 10.06 26.25
N VAL A 840 -24.41 10.90 26.87
CA VAL A 840 -24.45 12.34 26.59
C VAL A 840 -24.20 13.11 27.87
N LYS A 841 -23.14 13.92 27.83
CA LYS A 841 -22.75 14.78 28.95
C LYS A 841 -22.69 16.25 28.52
N GLU A 842 -22.81 17.16 29.48
CA GLU A 842 -22.61 18.59 29.22
C GLU A 842 -21.57 19.18 30.15
N GLY A 843 -20.91 20.24 29.75
CA GLY A 843 -19.88 20.92 30.52
C GLY A 843 -19.58 22.33 30.00
N LEU A 844 -18.89 23.11 30.81
CA LEU A 844 -18.37 24.42 30.43
C LEU A 844 -16.96 24.35 29.79
N ASN A 845 -16.42 23.17 29.71
CA ASN A 845 -15.19 22.86 28.97
C ASN A 845 -15.19 21.38 28.59
N TRP A 846 -14.33 21.02 27.65
CA TRP A 846 -14.25 19.64 27.15
C TRP A 846 -13.81 18.61 28.22
N TYR A 847 -13.11 19.03 29.28
CA TYR A 847 -12.73 18.13 30.38
C TYR A 847 -13.95 17.70 31.20
N GLU A 848 -14.89 18.61 31.47
CA GLU A 848 -16.10 18.36 32.26
C GLU A 848 -17.09 17.44 31.54
N THR A 849 -17.01 17.30 30.24
CA THR A 849 -17.87 16.41 29.45
C THR A 849 -17.41 14.95 29.45
N LYS A 850 -16.35 14.59 30.20
CA LYS A 850 -15.81 13.22 30.22
C LYS A 850 -16.09 12.44 31.53
#